data_8995f8466f0bf9a7320541634c44ce83
#
_entry.id   8995f8466f0bf9a7320541634c44ce83
#
_cell.length_a   1.000
_cell.length_b   1.000
_cell.length_c   1.000
_cell.angle_alpha   90.00
_cell.angle_beta   90.00
_cell.angle_gamma   90.00
#
_symmetry.space_group_name_H-M   'P 1'
#
loop_
_entity.id
_entity.type
_entity.pdbx_description
1 polymer ?
#
loop_
_entity_poly.entity_id
_entity_poly.type
_entity_poly.pdbx_seq_one_letter_code
_entity_poly.pdbx_strand_id
1 'polypeptide(L)'
;MAGNGPVAGNGPVAGNGPAVGAGPETGAVPATGMGPVVGTGQAVGGGPETGAVPTAGMGPAVGGGPAVGAGPETGAVPATGTGPATGTGPATGTGAVAGTGPAVGAGPVAGMGPEAGAGGAVAGRGAVVAEGAAVSGPPAVHAPTGPELLPSCPLLRGAAELAAELGARQTFEFLLGRYLDANPRQYTPTPADLAGLMADLAGPVRTFLDPACGTGALLRAVAPRPAQELYAQDSAPELAALTALRLALRSLAAVRTATGDTLRADAFPDLRADAVLCHPPFNERNWGHDELAYDPRWEYGFPARNESELAWVQHALARLKDGGTAVLLMPPAAASRRSGRRIRADLLRRGALRAVVALPVGAAPPYNIPLHLWVLRRPGRVLAQPELLLVDTGQFATEGRGGPDWRAVRESVLDAWRAHDSAGTLEERPGLARSLPVIDLLDDDVDLAPARHLPPPAAADGAGALTAVRERLGETLRLTADLTPPPADPAPPARWPLTTVGELARGGALVMRTGGNGGHARVPVLTDHDVLAGTAPSGALPESDEEAVLTEPGDVVVPVLGGGAVARVIDGATSGAALGRNLVLLRPVPAALDSWFLAGFLRGTANNRQASSYASTATRLDVRRLQLPRLPLDEQRRYGARFRALDDFERALRQAGRLGEQLVRGMYDGLTDGTVAPG
;
A
#
# COMPACT_ATOMS: atom_id res chain seq x y z
N MET A 1 63.17 -43.43 10.92
CA MET A 1 63.56 -43.52 12.33
C MET A 1 62.31 -43.15 13.09
N ALA A 2 61.57 -44.08 13.52
CA ALA A 2 61.62 -44.66 14.88
C ALA A 2 61.19 -43.61 15.90
N GLY A 3 60.22 -43.74 16.71
CA GLY A 3 59.49 -44.89 17.16
C GLY A 3 58.49 -44.50 18.21
N ASN A 4 57.57 -45.37 18.33
CA ASN A 4 56.93 -45.88 19.55
C ASN A 4 56.04 -44.97 20.41
N GLY A 5 54.78 -45.41 20.44
CA GLY A 5 53.90 -45.35 21.59
C GLY A 5 54.41 -46.36 22.65
N PRO A 6 53.66 -46.88 23.64
CA PRO A 6 52.18 -46.88 23.82
C PRO A 6 51.74 -46.76 25.31
N VAL A 7 50.48 -47.22 25.57
CA VAL A 7 49.91 -47.88 26.78
C VAL A 7 48.95 -47.01 27.56
N ALA A 8 47.66 -47.24 27.50
CA ALA A 8 46.72 -48.18 28.07
C ALA A 8 46.59 -48.09 29.61
N GLY A 9 45.38 -47.97 30.06
CA GLY A 9 45.00 -48.19 31.47
C GLY A 9 43.50 -47.86 31.66
N ASN A 10 42.68 -48.81 31.49
CA ASN A 10 41.65 -49.48 32.29
C ASN A 10 40.72 -48.62 33.16
N GLY A 11 39.44 -48.83 32.87
CA GLY A 11 38.37 -48.69 33.86
C GLY A 11 38.43 -49.80 34.90
N PRO A 12 37.48 -50.15 35.72
CA PRO A 12 36.00 -50.00 35.57
C PRO A 12 35.23 -49.66 36.87
N VAL A 13 33.95 -49.92 36.88
CA VAL A 13 32.99 -50.51 37.83
C VAL A 13 31.82 -49.64 38.15
N ALA A 14 30.70 -49.90 37.63
CA ALA A 14 29.50 -50.67 37.98
C ALA A 14 29.03 -50.47 39.46
N GLY A 15 27.74 -50.11 39.53
CA GLY A 15 26.98 -50.16 40.78
C GLY A 15 25.49 -49.83 40.48
N ASN A 16 24.80 -50.84 40.20
CA ASN A 16 23.48 -51.35 40.60
C ASN A 16 22.40 -50.36 41.10
N GLY A 17 21.27 -50.46 40.46
CA GLY A 17 19.97 -50.17 41.06
C GLY A 17 19.55 -51.30 42.04
N PRO A 18 18.45 -51.19 42.73
CA PRO A 18 17.19 -51.76 42.30
C PRO A 18 15.98 -50.89 42.62
N ALA A 19 14.94 -50.95 41.83
CA ALA A 19 13.83 -51.91 41.76
C ALA A 19 12.64 -51.59 42.66
N VAL A 20 11.52 -51.34 42.01
CA VAL A 20 10.17 -51.85 42.22
C VAL A 20 9.48 -51.57 43.58
N GLY A 21 8.38 -50.87 43.48
CA GLY A 21 7.34 -50.85 44.48
C GLY A 21 5.98 -50.46 43.84
N ALA A 22 5.13 -51.46 43.78
CA ALA A 22 3.75 -51.38 43.25
C ALA A 22 2.81 -50.55 44.14
N GLY A 23 1.72 -50.00 43.51
CA GLY A 23 0.62 -49.31 44.15
C GLY A 23 -0.17 -50.21 45.16
N PRO A 24 -1.39 -49.92 45.55
CA PRO A 24 -2.40 -48.98 45.03
C PRO A 24 -3.06 -48.15 46.17
N GLU A 25 -4.02 -47.37 45.84
CA GLU A 25 -5.35 -47.13 46.45
C GLU A 25 -5.78 -45.66 46.52
N THR A 26 -6.86 -45.45 45.83
CA THR A 26 -8.08 -44.69 46.10
C THR A 26 -8.06 -43.62 47.22
N GLY A 27 -8.28 -42.38 46.81
CA GLY A 27 -8.69 -41.30 47.69
C GLY A 27 -9.45 -40.22 46.96
N ALA A 28 -10.68 -40.00 47.34
CA ALA A 28 -11.67 -39.11 46.77
C ALA A 28 -11.25 -37.65 46.84
N VAL A 29 -11.61 -36.93 45.79
CA VAL A 29 -11.48 -35.47 45.62
C VAL A 29 -12.74 -34.77 46.13
N PRO A 30 -12.66 -33.63 46.77
CA PRO A 30 -13.72 -32.65 46.71
C PRO A 30 -13.35 -31.53 45.75
N ALA A 31 -14.27 -31.25 44.83
CA ALA A 31 -14.23 -30.16 43.89
C ALA A 31 -14.54 -28.83 44.57
N THR A 32 -13.71 -27.83 44.36
CA THR A 32 -14.10 -26.42 44.47
C THR A 32 -13.22 -25.57 43.57
N GLY A 33 -13.83 -24.76 42.72
CA GLY A 33 -13.11 -23.72 41.97
C GLY A 33 -13.60 -23.56 40.54
N MET A 34 -14.68 -22.84 40.35
CA MET A 34 -15.14 -22.35 39.05
C MET A 34 -14.22 -21.26 38.55
N GLY A 35 -13.54 -21.51 37.44
CA GLY A 35 -13.03 -20.47 36.56
C GLY A 35 -13.90 -20.38 35.32
N PRO A 36 -14.04 -19.23 34.68
CA PRO A 36 -14.87 -19.07 33.51
C PRO A 36 -14.24 -19.73 32.28
N VAL A 37 -14.99 -20.67 31.71
CA VAL A 37 -14.67 -21.29 30.42
C VAL A 37 -15.26 -20.41 29.33
N VAL A 38 -14.45 -19.84 28.49
CA VAL A 38 -14.85 -19.24 27.22
C VAL A 38 -14.99 -20.40 26.22
N GLY A 39 -16.22 -20.84 26.01
CA GLY A 39 -16.53 -21.86 25.03
C GLY A 39 -17.02 -21.21 23.73
N THR A 40 -16.28 -21.33 22.67
CA THR A 40 -16.78 -21.16 21.30
C THR A 40 -17.34 -22.51 20.84
N GLY A 41 -18.65 -22.68 20.98
CA GLY A 41 -19.38 -23.85 20.47
C GLY A 41 -20.27 -23.42 19.31
N GLN A 42 -19.98 -23.91 18.10
CA GLN A 42 -20.98 -23.94 17.02
C GLN A 42 -22.04 -24.98 17.35
N ALA A 43 -23.27 -24.53 17.47
CA ALA A 43 -24.42 -25.45 17.50
C ALA A 43 -25.01 -25.55 16.09
N VAL A 44 -24.88 -26.73 15.49
CA VAL A 44 -25.70 -27.14 14.34
C VAL A 44 -26.93 -27.83 14.87
N GLY A 45 -28.10 -27.23 14.70
CA GLY A 45 -29.35 -27.85 15.05
C GLY A 45 -30.49 -27.23 14.25
N GLY A 46 -31.08 -28.04 13.40
CA GLY A 46 -32.19 -27.65 12.54
C GLY A 46 -33.53 -27.73 13.24
N GLY A 47 -34.47 -27.00 12.73
CA GLY A 47 -35.91 -27.11 13.00
C GLY A 47 -36.57 -25.74 13.10
N PRO A 48 -37.67 -25.52 12.41
CA PRO A 48 -38.37 -24.26 12.47
C PRO A 48 -39.27 -24.19 13.70
N GLU A 49 -38.99 -23.25 14.59
CA GLU A 49 -39.99 -22.82 15.55
C GLU A 49 -40.26 -21.32 15.39
N THR A 50 -41.51 -21.05 15.11
CA THR A 50 -42.09 -19.72 15.13
C THR A 50 -42.19 -19.25 16.58
N GLY A 51 -41.22 -18.49 17.00
CA GLY A 51 -41.23 -17.85 18.30
C GLY A 51 -40.63 -16.47 18.22
N ALA A 52 -41.33 -15.49 18.74
CA ALA A 52 -40.85 -14.12 18.82
C ALA A 52 -39.54 -14.07 19.59
N VAL A 53 -38.51 -13.54 18.95
CA VAL A 53 -37.19 -13.26 19.57
C VAL A 53 -37.33 -12.01 20.44
N PRO A 54 -37.14 -12.09 21.74
CA PRO A 54 -37.05 -10.89 22.55
C PRO A 54 -35.73 -10.19 22.20
N THR A 55 -35.81 -8.95 21.75
CA THR A 55 -34.69 -8.04 21.57
C THR A 55 -34.10 -7.63 22.92
N ALA A 56 -33.30 -8.47 23.51
CA ALA A 56 -32.48 -8.08 24.64
C ALA A 56 -31.02 -8.23 24.25
N GLY A 57 -30.34 -7.12 24.11
CA GLY A 57 -28.91 -7.05 23.81
C GLY A 57 -28.61 -6.17 22.64
N MET A 58 -29.04 -4.94 22.68
CA MET A 58 -28.46 -3.90 21.83
C MET A 58 -27.13 -3.49 22.43
N GLY A 59 -26.07 -4.06 21.86
CA GLY A 59 -24.83 -3.33 21.84
C GLY A 59 -25.04 -2.07 21.02
N PRO A 60 -24.30 -0.98 21.27
CA PRO A 60 -24.48 0.24 20.53
C PRO A 60 -24.20 -0.03 19.05
N ALA A 61 -25.18 0.28 18.22
CA ALA A 61 -24.98 0.31 16.78
C ALA A 61 -23.87 1.31 16.48
N VAL A 62 -22.71 0.82 16.10
CA VAL A 62 -21.61 1.67 15.67
C VAL A 62 -22.02 2.27 14.33
N GLY A 63 -22.27 3.53 14.40
CA GLY A 63 -22.23 4.51 13.34
C GLY A 63 -22.83 4.15 12.00
N GLY A 64 -23.84 4.84 11.64
CA GLY A 64 -24.30 5.18 10.30
C GLY A 64 -23.62 4.50 9.13
N GLY A 65 -23.91 3.21 8.95
CA GLY A 65 -23.77 2.58 7.66
C GLY A 65 -25.12 2.67 6.94
N PRO A 66 -25.12 2.73 5.62
CA PRO A 66 -26.37 2.76 4.87
C PRO A 66 -27.19 1.50 5.14
N ALA A 67 -28.44 1.66 5.48
CA ALA A 67 -29.36 0.56 5.59
C ALA A 67 -29.50 -0.09 4.21
N VAL A 68 -29.00 -1.31 4.08
CA VAL A 68 -29.28 -2.14 2.92
C VAL A 68 -30.71 -2.62 3.09
N GLY A 69 -31.60 -2.16 2.21
CA GLY A 69 -32.97 -2.60 2.19
C GLY A 69 -33.05 -4.10 1.90
N ALA A 70 -33.47 -4.87 2.87
CA ALA A 70 -33.90 -6.25 2.68
C ALA A 70 -35.27 -6.26 1.98
N GLY A 71 -35.53 -7.32 1.25
CA GLY A 71 -36.79 -7.54 0.55
C GLY A 71 -38.01 -7.52 1.49
N PRO A 72 -39.24 -7.78 0.97
CA PRO A 72 -40.47 -7.43 1.64
C PRO A 72 -40.58 -8.11 3.01
N GLU A 73 -40.50 -7.32 4.04
CA GLU A 73 -40.76 -7.77 5.41
C GLU A 73 -42.25 -7.66 5.70
N THR A 74 -42.81 -8.78 6.09
CA THR A 74 -44.10 -8.82 6.79
C THR A 74 -43.83 -8.62 8.28
N GLY A 75 -43.88 -7.42 8.73
CA GLY A 75 -43.76 -7.11 10.16
C GLY A 75 -43.13 -5.74 10.39
N ALA A 76 -43.92 -4.81 10.86
CA ALA A 76 -43.51 -3.45 11.14
C ALA A 76 -42.52 -3.41 12.32
N VAL A 77 -41.28 -3.02 12.03
CA VAL A 77 -40.35 -2.52 13.05
C VAL A 77 -40.02 -1.09 12.68
N PRO A 78 -40.26 -0.09 13.53
CA PRO A 78 -39.87 1.28 13.22
C PRO A 78 -38.35 1.40 13.19
N ALA A 79 -37.81 1.67 12.03
CA ALA A 79 -36.41 2.03 11.87
C ALA A 79 -36.20 3.46 12.36
N THR A 80 -35.60 3.64 13.50
CA THR A 80 -35.08 4.93 13.94
C THR A 80 -33.61 5.01 13.53
N GLY A 81 -33.36 5.49 12.34
CA GLY A 81 -32.00 5.77 11.87
C GLY A 81 -32.05 6.84 10.81
N THR A 82 -31.49 7.99 11.09
CA THR A 82 -31.32 9.09 10.11
C THR A 82 -30.05 8.86 9.30
N GLY A 83 -30.21 8.13 8.19
CA GLY A 83 -29.15 8.02 7.18
C GLY A 83 -29.79 7.90 5.80
N PRO A 84 -29.19 8.37 4.72
CA PRO A 84 -29.76 8.28 3.38
C PRO A 84 -29.80 6.82 2.95
N ALA A 85 -30.99 6.37 2.55
CA ALA A 85 -31.21 5.08 1.94
C ALA A 85 -30.62 5.10 0.51
N THR A 86 -29.58 4.36 0.26
CA THR A 86 -29.11 4.09 -1.10
C THR A 86 -29.76 2.80 -1.59
N GLY A 87 -30.95 2.93 -2.14
CA GLY A 87 -31.56 1.88 -2.90
C GLY A 87 -31.09 1.95 -4.35
N THR A 88 -30.34 0.98 -4.81
CA THR A 88 -30.06 0.79 -6.24
C THR A 88 -31.04 -0.27 -6.78
N GLY A 89 -32.21 0.17 -7.15
CA GLY A 89 -33.13 -0.58 -7.99
C GLY A 89 -33.74 0.38 -8.99
N PRO A 90 -34.02 -0.04 -10.22
CA PRO A 90 -34.65 0.85 -11.19
C PRO A 90 -36.08 1.16 -10.74
N ALA A 91 -36.34 2.41 -10.45
CA ALA A 91 -37.69 2.90 -10.28
C ALA A 91 -38.35 2.95 -11.67
N THR A 92 -39.17 1.98 -11.97
CA THR A 92 -40.15 2.12 -13.05
C THR A 92 -41.30 2.96 -12.54
N GLY A 93 -41.14 4.25 -12.67
CA GLY A 93 -42.20 5.23 -12.42
C GLY A 93 -42.35 6.13 -13.63
N THR A 94 -43.36 5.83 -14.45
CA THR A 94 -43.83 6.75 -15.47
C THR A 94 -44.50 7.93 -14.80
N GLY A 95 -43.78 9.02 -14.71
CA GLY A 95 -44.35 10.31 -14.29
C GLY A 95 -43.72 11.39 -15.13
N ALA A 96 -44.46 11.80 -16.16
CA ALA A 96 -44.14 12.97 -16.97
C ALA A 96 -44.33 14.22 -16.11
N VAL A 97 -43.25 14.95 -15.87
CA VAL A 97 -43.33 16.37 -15.47
C VAL A 97 -42.67 17.19 -16.57
N ALA A 98 -43.51 17.85 -17.33
CA ALA A 98 -43.11 18.85 -18.28
C ALA A 98 -42.64 20.10 -17.54
N GLY A 99 -41.33 20.37 -17.60
CA GLY A 99 -40.74 21.63 -17.17
C GLY A 99 -40.21 22.37 -18.37
N THR A 100 -40.96 23.33 -18.82
CA THR A 100 -40.57 24.27 -19.88
C THR A 100 -39.64 25.33 -19.32
N GLY A 101 -38.35 25.27 -19.66
CA GLY A 101 -37.43 26.39 -19.54
C GLY A 101 -37.03 26.90 -20.94
N PRO A 102 -36.89 28.21 -21.13
CA PRO A 102 -36.69 28.76 -22.48
C PRO A 102 -35.27 28.53 -22.99
N ALA A 103 -35.21 28.04 -24.21
CA ALA A 103 -33.97 28.03 -24.98
C ALA A 103 -33.67 29.46 -25.45
N VAL A 104 -32.50 29.97 -25.07
CA VAL A 104 -31.96 31.21 -25.66
C VAL A 104 -30.94 30.81 -26.72
N GLY A 105 -31.34 31.08 -27.96
CA GLY A 105 -30.49 30.90 -29.13
C GLY A 105 -29.36 31.92 -29.17
N ALA A 106 -28.15 31.47 -29.45
CA ALA A 106 -27.03 32.33 -29.79
C ALA A 106 -26.90 32.45 -31.30
N GLY A 107 -27.14 33.62 -31.82
CA GLY A 107 -26.77 34.00 -33.19
C GLY A 107 -25.34 34.53 -33.23
N PRO A 108 -24.69 34.52 -34.40
CA PRO A 108 -23.31 34.90 -34.56
C PRO A 108 -23.12 36.41 -34.60
N VAL A 109 -22.13 36.94 -33.88
CA VAL A 109 -21.64 38.31 -34.10
C VAL A 109 -20.15 38.25 -34.45
N ALA A 110 -19.90 38.67 -35.70
CA ALA A 110 -18.56 39.04 -36.16
C ALA A 110 -18.23 40.45 -35.68
N GLY A 111 -17.00 40.71 -35.26
CA GLY A 111 -16.55 42.07 -34.97
C GLY A 111 -15.15 42.16 -34.39
N MET A 112 -14.18 42.43 -35.24
CA MET A 112 -13.00 43.31 -35.16
C MET A 112 -12.31 43.53 -33.79
N GLY A 113 -10.95 43.27 -33.79
CA GLY A 113 -10.01 43.65 -32.74
C GLY A 113 -9.81 45.15 -32.58
N PRO A 114 -8.99 45.58 -31.63
CA PRO A 114 -7.60 45.92 -31.95
C PRO A 114 -6.55 45.53 -30.87
N GLU A 115 -5.37 45.29 -31.38
CA GLU A 115 -3.98 45.57 -30.98
C GLU A 115 -3.55 45.71 -29.50
N ALA A 116 -2.48 44.91 -29.27
CA ALA A 116 -1.21 45.28 -28.65
C ALA A 116 -1.15 45.46 -27.11
N GLY A 117 -0.57 44.49 -26.48
CA GLY A 117 0.07 44.62 -25.17
C GLY A 117 1.10 43.52 -24.97
N ALA A 118 2.38 43.85 -25.17
CA ALA A 118 3.51 42.91 -25.02
C ALA A 118 3.68 42.50 -23.55
N GLY A 119 3.46 41.24 -23.25
CA GLY A 119 3.87 40.58 -22.01
C GLY A 119 4.47 39.23 -22.35
N GLY A 120 5.77 39.06 -22.07
CA GLY A 120 6.57 37.92 -22.48
C GLY A 120 6.00 36.58 -22.00
N ALA A 121 5.47 35.83 -22.93
CA ALA A 121 5.13 34.43 -22.72
C ALA A 121 6.42 33.61 -22.80
N VAL A 122 6.82 33.04 -21.68
CA VAL A 122 7.77 31.93 -21.67
C VAL A 122 7.09 30.75 -22.39
N ALA A 123 7.44 30.57 -23.64
CA ALA A 123 6.97 29.45 -24.45
C ALA A 123 7.59 28.15 -23.92
N GLY A 124 6.88 27.48 -23.02
CA GLY A 124 7.12 26.09 -22.71
C GLY A 124 6.89 25.26 -23.98
N ARG A 125 7.96 24.72 -24.55
CA ARG A 125 7.90 23.87 -25.75
C ARG A 125 7.39 22.49 -25.41
N GLY A 126 6.09 22.34 -25.30
CA GLY A 126 5.37 21.08 -25.29
C GLY A 126 3.99 21.32 -25.87
N ALA A 127 3.75 20.89 -27.10
CA ALA A 127 2.44 20.99 -27.69
C ALA A 127 1.51 19.96 -27.01
N VAL A 128 0.68 20.43 -26.08
CA VAL A 128 -0.45 19.65 -25.60
C VAL A 128 -1.53 19.80 -26.66
N VAL A 129 -1.65 18.83 -27.55
CA VAL A 129 -2.73 18.79 -28.52
C VAL A 129 -3.86 17.98 -27.87
N ALA A 130 -4.83 18.66 -27.31
CA ALA A 130 -6.12 18.05 -26.98
C ALA A 130 -6.90 17.89 -28.30
N GLU A 131 -6.64 16.83 -29.04
CA GLU A 131 -7.50 16.43 -30.15
C GLU A 131 -8.66 15.61 -29.58
N GLY A 132 -9.79 16.28 -29.39
CA GLY A 132 -11.06 15.59 -29.26
C GLY A 132 -11.35 14.89 -30.57
N ALA A 133 -11.34 13.56 -30.61
CA ALA A 133 -12.04 12.84 -31.65
C ALA A 133 -13.46 13.37 -31.66
N ALA A 134 -14.00 13.69 -32.85
CA ALA A 134 -15.34 14.21 -33.03
C ALA A 134 -16.37 13.14 -32.67
N VAL A 135 -16.55 12.91 -31.38
CA VAL A 135 -17.76 12.35 -30.80
C VAL A 135 -18.54 13.54 -30.33
N SER A 136 -19.71 13.75 -30.93
CA SER A 136 -20.65 14.83 -30.67
C SER A 136 -21.06 14.84 -29.20
N GLY A 137 -20.32 15.57 -28.38
CA GLY A 137 -20.61 15.89 -27.00
C GLY A 137 -19.74 17.07 -26.57
N PRO A 138 -20.23 17.94 -25.68
CA PRO A 138 -19.49 19.11 -25.23
C PRO A 138 -18.18 18.70 -24.55
N PRO A 139 -17.14 19.57 -24.59
CA PRO A 139 -15.91 19.33 -23.89
C PRO A 139 -16.19 19.17 -22.40
N ALA A 140 -15.82 18.06 -21.88
CA ALA A 140 -16.27 17.65 -20.58
C ALA A 140 -15.49 18.28 -19.41
N VAL A 141 -14.48 19.10 -19.66
CA VAL A 141 -13.76 19.83 -18.60
C VAL A 141 -14.29 21.25 -18.53
N HIS A 142 -15.06 21.54 -17.49
CA HIS A 142 -15.43 22.90 -17.15
C HIS A 142 -14.19 23.66 -16.69
N ALA A 143 -13.66 24.55 -17.51
CA ALA A 143 -12.67 25.51 -17.09
C ALA A 143 -13.37 26.62 -16.31
N PRO A 144 -13.13 26.78 -15.00
CA PRO A 144 -13.86 27.77 -14.20
C PRO A 144 -13.58 29.18 -14.73
N THR A 145 -14.62 29.97 -14.81
CA THR A 145 -14.55 31.38 -15.23
C THR A 145 -14.03 32.29 -14.12
N GLY A 146 -13.67 33.52 -14.45
CA GLY A 146 -13.19 34.50 -13.47
C GLY A 146 -14.11 34.63 -12.25
N PRO A 147 -15.45 34.81 -12.42
CA PRO A 147 -16.39 34.88 -11.30
C PRO A 147 -16.42 33.62 -10.43
N GLU A 148 -16.30 32.44 -10.99
CA GLU A 148 -16.28 31.17 -10.25
C GLU A 148 -14.99 30.98 -9.47
N LEU A 149 -13.89 31.58 -9.91
CA LEU A 149 -12.60 31.56 -9.22
C LEU A 149 -12.52 32.56 -8.05
N LEU A 150 -13.38 33.57 -8.01
CA LEU A 150 -13.34 34.61 -6.97
C LEU A 150 -13.34 34.06 -5.53
N PRO A 151 -14.18 33.08 -5.17
CA PRO A 151 -14.14 32.48 -3.83
C PRO A 151 -12.82 31.80 -3.50
N SER A 152 -12.10 31.33 -4.53
CA SER A 152 -10.83 30.60 -4.40
C SER A 152 -9.60 31.50 -4.54
N CYS A 153 -9.76 32.81 -4.72
CA CYS A 153 -8.65 33.75 -4.88
C CYS A 153 -7.54 33.64 -3.81
N PRO A 154 -7.86 33.47 -2.51
CA PRO A 154 -6.81 33.29 -1.50
C PRO A 154 -5.99 32.03 -1.71
N LEU A 155 -6.65 30.91 -2.12
CA LEU A 155 -5.98 29.65 -2.40
C LEU A 155 -5.12 29.74 -3.66
N LEU A 156 -5.62 30.39 -4.71
CA LEU A 156 -4.88 30.62 -5.95
C LEU A 156 -3.65 31.49 -5.74
N ARG A 157 -3.77 32.52 -4.89
CA ARG A 157 -2.64 33.35 -4.50
C ARG A 157 -1.58 32.55 -3.73
N GLY A 158 -2.00 31.78 -2.72
CA GLY A 158 -1.10 30.88 -1.99
C GLY A 158 -0.43 29.84 -2.88
N ALA A 159 -1.16 29.29 -3.85
CA ALA A 159 -0.59 28.37 -4.85
C ALA A 159 0.44 29.07 -5.76
N ALA A 160 0.19 30.32 -6.15
CA ALA A 160 1.11 31.11 -6.96
C ALA A 160 2.37 31.50 -6.18
N GLU A 161 2.21 31.88 -4.90
CA GLU A 161 3.34 32.14 -3.99
C GLU A 161 4.19 30.88 -3.79
N LEU A 162 3.55 29.74 -3.54
CA LEU A 162 4.23 28.45 -3.44
C LEU A 162 4.94 28.07 -4.77
N ALA A 163 4.32 28.37 -5.92
CA ALA A 163 4.91 28.12 -7.22
C ALA A 163 6.11 29.04 -7.53
N ALA A 164 6.12 30.23 -6.96
CA ALA A 164 7.27 31.12 -7.05
C ALA A 164 8.47 30.61 -6.22
N GLU A 165 8.20 29.94 -5.09
CA GLU A 165 9.23 29.37 -4.22
C GLU A 165 9.74 28.00 -4.71
N LEU A 166 8.83 27.07 -5.04
CA LEU A 166 9.14 25.67 -5.36
C LEU A 166 9.22 25.38 -6.86
N GLY A 167 8.75 26.30 -7.69
CA GLY A 167 8.50 26.06 -9.11
C GLY A 167 7.16 25.36 -9.38
N ALA A 168 6.58 25.64 -10.54
CA ALA A 168 5.22 25.20 -10.90
C ALA A 168 5.03 23.67 -10.82
N ARG A 169 6.04 22.90 -11.26
CA ARG A 169 5.98 21.43 -11.23
C ARG A 169 5.90 20.85 -9.83
N GLN A 170 6.76 21.32 -8.91
CA GLN A 170 6.78 20.81 -7.55
C GLN A 170 5.50 21.20 -6.79
N THR A 171 5.04 22.43 -7.00
CA THR A 171 3.77 22.91 -6.45
C THR A 171 2.60 22.07 -6.93
N PHE A 172 2.53 21.77 -8.22
CA PHE A 172 1.47 20.93 -8.78
C PHE A 172 1.48 19.52 -8.15
N GLU A 173 2.64 18.86 -8.11
CA GLU A 173 2.76 17.52 -7.50
C GLU A 173 2.44 17.54 -5.99
N PHE A 174 2.83 18.58 -5.29
CA PHE A 174 2.50 18.76 -3.88
C PHE A 174 0.98 18.91 -3.67
N LEU A 175 0.33 19.79 -4.41
CA LEU A 175 -1.10 20.03 -4.29
C LEU A 175 -1.91 18.79 -4.71
N LEU A 176 -1.51 18.13 -5.80
CA LEU A 176 -2.13 16.87 -6.24
C LEU A 176 -1.96 15.78 -5.19
N GLY A 177 -0.77 15.61 -4.62
CA GLY A 177 -0.54 14.65 -3.54
C GLY A 177 -1.45 14.91 -2.35
N ARG A 178 -1.55 16.16 -1.89
CA ARG A 178 -2.46 16.56 -0.81
C ARG A 178 -3.93 16.28 -1.12
N TYR A 179 -4.33 16.49 -2.37
CA TYR A 179 -5.69 16.22 -2.81
C TYR A 179 -6.01 14.72 -2.80
N LEU A 180 -5.10 13.89 -3.32
CA LEU A 180 -5.24 12.44 -3.31
C LEU A 180 -5.25 11.86 -1.89
N ASP A 181 -4.37 12.34 -1.02
CA ASP A 181 -4.32 11.95 0.39
C ASP A 181 -5.62 12.29 1.15
N ALA A 182 -6.26 13.40 0.78
CA ALA A 182 -7.53 13.81 1.36
C ALA A 182 -8.74 12.99 0.83
N ASN A 183 -8.59 12.36 -0.33
CA ASN A 183 -9.66 11.63 -1.02
C ASN A 183 -9.27 10.16 -1.37
N PRO A 184 -8.79 9.36 -0.40
CA PRO A 184 -8.20 8.04 -0.68
C PRO A 184 -9.20 7.00 -1.20
N ARG A 185 -10.50 7.25 -1.07
CA ARG A 185 -11.56 6.35 -1.56
C ARG A 185 -12.05 6.68 -2.97
N GLN A 186 -11.76 7.88 -3.43
CA GLN A 186 -12.25 8.36 -4.73
C GLN A 186 -11.33 7.95 -5.87
N TYR A 187 -10.05 7.81 -5.58
CA TYR A 187 -9.02 7.51 -6.57
C TYR A 187 -8.17 6.31 -6.15
N THR A 188 -7.80 5.50 -7.10
CA THR A 188 -6.87 4.37 -6.92
C THR A 188 -5.54 4.69 -7.62
N PRO A 189 -4.69 5.54 -7.01
CA PRO A 189 -3.43 5.92 -7.63
C PRO A 189 -2.47 4.74 -7.69
N THR A 190 -1.85 4.53 -8.83
CA THR A 190 -0.75 3.57 -8.96
C THR A 190 0.49 4.11 -8.22
N PRO A 191 1.04 3.36 -7.26
CA PRO A 191 2.25 3.78 -6.56
C PRO A 191 3.43 3.99 -7.49
N ALA A 192 4.32 4.93 -7.15
CA ALA A 192 5.42 5.34 -8.02
C ALA A 192 6.41 4.20 -8.31
N ASP A 193 6.72 3.38 -7.31
CA ASP A 193 7.63 2.24 -7.45
C ASP A 193 7.06 1.18 -8.38
N LEU A 194 5.77 0.87 -8.26
CA LEU A 194 5.07 -0.03 -9.15
C LEU A 194 5.03 0.51 -10.58
N ALA A 195 4.69 1.80 -10.74
CA ALA A 195 4.68 2.43 -12.04
C ALA A 195 6.07 2.40 -12.71
N GLY A 196 7.14 2.59 -11.91
CA GLY A 196 8.52 2.44 -12.36
C GLY A 196 8.85 1.01 -12.83
N LEU A 197 8.44 0.00 -12.06
CA LEU A 197 8.64 -1.39 -12.44
C LEU A 197 7.89 -1.74 -13.74
N MET A 198 6.65 -1.29 -13.89
CA MET A 198 5.87 -1.51 -15.12
C MET A 198 6.51 -0.83 -16.34
N ALA A 199 7.05 0.38 -16.17
CA ALA A 199 7.78 1.08 -17.24
C ALA A 199 9.07 0.36 -17.64
N ASP A 200 9.81 -0.20 -16.68
CA ASP A 200 11.02 -0.97 -16.96
C ASP A 200 10.75 -2.29 -17.69
N LEU A 201 9.66 -2.98 -17.32
CA LEU A 201 9.22 -4.20 -17.99
C LEU A 201 8.81 -3.95 -19.45
N ALA A 202 8.20 -2.78 -19.73
CA ALA A 202 7.87 -2.37 -21.09
C ALA A 202 9.10 -1.96 -21.91
N GLY A 203 10.17 -1.54 -21.24
CA GLY A 203 11.42 -1.12 -21.85
C GLY A 203 11.39 0.29 -22.48
N PRO A 204 12.54 0.76 -22.99
CA PRO A 204 12.68 2.09 -23.54
C PRO A 204 12.20 2.13 -25.00
N VAL A 205 10.95 2.51 -25.21
CA VAL A 205 10.32 2.60 -26.54
C VAL A 205 9.85 4.02 -26.85
N ARG A 206 9.37 4.27 -28.08
CA ARG A 206 8.96 5.58 -28.55
C ARG A 206 7.52 5.93 -28.20
N THR A 207 6.59 5.02 -28.46
CA THR A 207 5.15 5.29 -28.35
C THR A 207 4.55 4.50 -27.21
N PHE A 208 3.99 5.20 -26.22
CA PHE A 208 3.29 4.61 -25.08
C PHE A 208 1.81 4.97 -25.09
N LEU A 209 0.97 4.03 -24.73
CA LEU A 209 -0.45 4.22 -24.46
C LEU A 209 -0.78 3.79 -23.03
N ASP A 210 -1.52 4.63 -22.31
CA ASP A 210 -2.22 4.27 -21.08
C ASP A 210 -3.72 4.48 -21.30
N PRO A 211 -4.49 3.41 -21.51
CA PRO A 211 -5.90 3.48 -21.84
C PRO A 211 -6.81 3.67 -20.61
N ALA A 212 -6.26 3.70 -19.39
CA ALA A 212 -6.96 3.99 -18.12
C ALA A 212 -6.07 4.88 -17.25
N CYS A 213 -5.73 6.06 -17.76
CA CYS A 213 -4.57 6.83 -17.30
C CYS A 213 -4.69 7.42 -15.89
N GLY A 214 -5.89 7.55 -15.34
CA GLY A 214 -6.10 8.13 -14.03
C GLY A 214 -5.41 9.49 -13.90
N THR A 215 -4.53 9.63 -12.93
CA THR A 215 -3.71 10.83 -12.70
C THR A 215 -2.36 10.81 -13.44
N GLY A 216 -2.16 9.91 -14.40
CA GLY A 216 -0.96 9.82 -15.23
C GLY A 216 0.26 9.20 -14.57
N ALA A 217 0.08 8.38 -13.53
CA ALA A 217 1.19 7.80 -12.77
C ALA A 217 2.09 6.91 -13.64
N LEU A 218 1.51 6.08 -14.50
CA LEU A 218 2.24 5.15 -15.37
C LEU A 218 3.04 5.90 -16.45
N LEU A 219 2.42 6.82 -17.17
CA LEU A 219 3.11 7.62 -18.18
C LEU A 219 4.16 8.57 -17.58
N ARG A 220 3.95 8.99 -16.34
CA ARG A 220 4.97 9.76 -15.61
C ARG A 220 6.22 8.95 -15.28
N ALA A 221 6.08 7.66 -15.05
CA ALA A 221 7.20 6.75 -14.75
C ALA A 221 8.05 6.44 -15.99
N VAL A 222 7.47 6.57 -17.18
CA VAL A 222 8.24 6.46 -18.42
C VAL A 222 9.25 7.60 -18.47
N ALA A 223 10.54 7.27 -18.64
CA ALA A 223 11.60 8.27 -18.70
C ALA A 223 11.35 9.22 -19.89
N PRO A 224 11.10 10.51 -19.65
CA PRO A 224 10.70 11.43 -20.71
C PRO A 224 11.87 11.69 -21.66
N ARG A 225 11.68 11.33 -22.93
CA ARG A 225 12.63 11.62 -24.02
C ARG A 225 11.96 12.53 -25.04
N PRO A 226 12.69 13.47 -25.65
CA PRO A 226 12.09 14.45 -26.57
C PRO A 226 11.36 13.87 -27.78
N ALA A 227 11.69 12.63 -28.18
CA ALA A 227 11.08 11.98 -29.34
C ALA A 227 9.93 11.02 -28.99
N GLN A 228 9.50 10.98 -27.73
CA GLN A 228 8.41 10.09 -27.31
C GLN A 228 7.04 10.66 -27.63
N GLU A 229 6.09 9.76 -27.87
CA GLU A 229 4.69 10.03 -28.07
C GLU A 229 3.91 9.30 -26.96
N LEU A 230 3.20 10.08 -26.15
CA LEU A 230 2.42 9.57 -25.00
C LEU A 230 0.93 9.76 -25.27
N TYR A 231 0.21 8.68 -25.27
CA TYR A 231 -1.22 8.63 -25.45
C TYR A 231 -1.90 8.23 -24.15
N ALA A 232 -2.95 8.93 -23.76
CA ALA A 232 -3.68 8.68 -22.52
C ALA A 232 -5.17 8.80 -22.73
N GLN A 233 -5.95 7.88 -22.18
CA GLN A 233 -7.40 7.96 -22.15
C GLN A 233 -7.92 7.66 -20.76
N ASP A 234 -8.97 8.36 -20.34
CA ASP A 234 -9.71 8.09 -19.12
C ASP A 234 -11.20 8.41 -19.31
N SER A 235 -12.06 7.68 -18.62
CA SER A 235 -13.50 7.95 -18.64
C SER A 235 -13.87 9.25 -17.93
N ALA A 236 -13.07 9.66 -16.94
CA ALA A 236 -13.23 10.91 -16.21
C ALA A 236 -12.44 12.04 -16.88
N PRO A 237 -13.12 13.08 -17.38
CA PRO A 237 -12.49 14.19 -18.10
C PRO A 237 -11.47 14.93 -17.24
N GLU A 238 -11.73 15.04 -15.95
CA GLU A 238 -10.84 15.69 -14.99
C GLU A 238 -9.51 14.94 -14.87
N LEU A 239 -9.54 13.61 -14.89
CA LEU A 239 -8.33 12.78 -14.80
C LEU A 239 -7.51 12.85 -16.10
N ALA A 240 -8.17 12.82 -17.26
CA ALA A 240 -7.50 13.00 -18.54
C ALA A 240 -6.82 14.38 -18.61
N ALA A 241 -7.50 15.45 -18.16
CA ALA A 241 -6.94 16.80 -18.12
C ALA A 241 -5.79 16.94 -17.12
N LEU A 242 -5.91 16.34 -15.92
CA LEU A 242 -4.83 16.31 -14.93
C LEU A 242 -3.60 15.58 -15.47
N THR A 243 -3.80 14.47 -16.16
CA THR A 243 -2.72 13.71 -16.81
C THR A 243 -2.04 14.54 -17.89
N ALA A 244 -2.80 15.23 -18.74
CA ALA A 244 -2.25 16.12 -19.75
C ALA A 244 -1.36 17.20 -19.13
N LEU A 245 -1.87 17.90 -18.12
CA LEU A 245 -1.14 18.97 -17.42
C LEU A 245 0.12 18.45 -16.72
N ARG A 246 0.00 17.33 -16.02
CA ARG A 246 1.09 16.71 -15.29
C ARG A 246 2.26 16.29 -16.19
N LEU A 247 1.93 15.75 -17.36
CA LEU A 247 2.93 15.35 -18.35
C LEU A 247 3.55 16.57 -19.05
N ALA A 248 2.75 17.59 -19.37
CA ALA A 248 3.24 18.84 -19.97
C ALA A 248 4.23 19.59 -19.07
N LEU A 249 4.02 19.57 -17.74
CA LEU A 249 4.93 20.19 -16.77
C LEU A 249 6.26 19.46 -16.63
N ARG A 250 6.37 18.21 -17.10
CA ARG A 250 7.52 17.35 -16.86
C ARG A 250 8.26 16.93 -18.11
N SER A 251 7.59 16.83 -19.24
CA SER A 251 8.10 16.16 -20.44
C SER A 251 8.08 17.05 -21.65
N LEU A 252 9.06 16.87 -22.52
CA LEU A 252 9.08 17.42 -23.88
C LEU A 252 8.48 16.46 -24.92
N ALA A 253 7.94 15.32 -24.47
CA ALA A 253 7.26 14.37 -25.32
C ALA A 253 5.96 14.96 -25.90
N ALA A 254 5.55 14.47 -27.05
CA ALA A 254 4.24 14.77 -27.58
C ALA A 254 3.17 14.02 -26.77
N VAL A 255 2.29 14.77 -26.10
CA VAL A 255 1.24 14.20 -25.23
C VAL A 255 -0.12 14.37 -25.91
N ARG A 256 -0.87 13.28 -26.04
CA ARG A 256 -2.25 13.27 -26.54
C ARG A 256 -3.15 12.61 -25.51
N THR A 257 -4.14 13.36 -25.04
CA THR A 257 -5.11 12.84 -24.06
C THR A 257 -6.51 12.89 -24.64
N ALA A 258 -7.33 11.92 -24.26
CA ALA A 258 -8.73 11.85 -24.66
C ALA A 258 -9.61 11.46 -23.47
N THR A 259 -10.88 11.86 -23.53
CA THR A 259 -11.90 11.47 -22.55
C THR A 259 -12.86 10.48 -23.20
N GLY A 260 -13.19 9.42 -22.48
CA GLY A 260 -14.17 8.42 -22.90
C GLY A 260 -13.95 7.07 -22.25
N ASP A 261 -15.02 6.28 -22.19
CA ASP A 261 -14.95 4.88 -21.80
C ASP A 261 -14.14 4.09 -22.85
N THR A 262 -12.94 3.71 -22.51
CA THR A 262 -11.99 3.10 -23.44
C THR A 262 -12.52 1.84 -24.11
N LEU A 263 -13.25 1.00 -23.40
CA LEU A 263 -13.78 -0.22 -23.98
C LEU A 263 -14.91 0.06 -24.98
N ARG A 264 -15.79 1.05 -24.71
CA ARG A 264 -16.93 1.41 -25.56
C ARG A 264 -16.63 2.50 -26.59
N ALA A 265 -15.73 3.42 -26.25
CA ALA A 265 -15.41 4.59 -27.04
C ALA A 265 -13.89 4.84 -27.05
N ASP A 266 -13.17 3.94 -27.68
CA ASP A 266 -11.72 4.02 -27.86
C ASP A 266 -11.36 5.24 -28.71
N ALA A 267 -10.64 6.18 -28.12
CA ALA A 267 -10.25 7.42 -28.79
C ALA A 267 -9.08 7.24 -29.77
N PHE A 268 -8.37 6.11 -29.69
CA PHE A 268 -7.18 5.83 -30.50
C PHE A 268 -7.29 4.50 -31.28
N PRO A 269 -8.36 4.27 -32.04
CA PRO A 269 -8.62 2.96 -32.67
C PRO A 269 -7.56 2.54 -33.67
N ASP A 270 -6.92 3.49 -34.33
CA ASP A 270 -5.88 3.25 -35.33
C ASP A 270 -4.46 3.24 -34.75
N LEU A 271 -4.32 3.60 -33.48
CA LEU A 271 -3.01 3.60 -32.82
C LEU A 271 -2.45 2.18 -32.75
N ARG A 272 -1.16 2.11 -33.06
CA ARG A 272 -0.33 0.93 -32.81
C ARG A 272 0.89 1.40 -32.03
N ALA A 273 0.82 1.29 -30.70
CA ALA A 273 1.87 1.71 -29.78
C ALA A 273 3.00 0.67 -29.72
N ASP A 274 4.18 1.10 -29.35
CA ASP A 274 5.28 0.20 -29.02
C ASP A 274 5.06 -0.46 -27.67
N ALA A 275 4.47 0.28 -26.72
CA ALA A 275 4.09 -0.24 -25.41
C ALA A 275 2.73 0.27 -24.93
N VAL A 276 2.04 -0.58 -24.15
CA VAL A 276 0.84 -0.23 -23.38
C VAL A 276 1.10 -0.49 -21.91
N LEU A 277 0.87 0.52 -21.07
CA LEU A 277 0.88 0.40 -19.62
C LEU A 277 -0.55 0.64 -19.13
N CYS A 278 -1.08 -0.24 -18.29
CA CYS A 278 -2.45 -0.09 -17.85
C CYS A 278 -2.66 -0.61 -16.43
N HIS A 279 -3.31 0.19 -15.62
CA HIS A 279 -3.93 -0.21 -14.37
C HIS A 279 -5.44 -0.08 -14.55
N PRO A 280 -6.09 -1.09 -15.11
CA PRO A 280 -7.51 -1.02 -15.42
C PRO A 280 -8.36 -1.08 -14.17
N PRO A 281 -9.60 -0.61 -14.20
CA PRO A 281 -10.55 -0.85 -13.13
C PRO A 281 -10.87 -2.36 -13.03
N PHE A 282 -10.99 -2.86 -11.78
CA PHE A 282 -11.22 -4.28 -11.52
C PHE A 282 -12.70 -4.58 -11.28
N ASN A 283 -13.13 -5.79 -11.70
CA ASN A 283 -14.47 -6.33 -11.47
C ASN A 283 -15.61 -5.45 -12.01
N GLU A 284 -15.40 -4.77 -13.11
CA GLU A 284 -16.45 -3.98 -13.76
C GLU A 284 -17.54 -4.89 -14.36
N ARG A 285 -18.77 -4.73 -13.90
CA ARG A 285 -19.89 -5.52 -14.41
C ARG A 285 -20.52 -4.92 -15.68
N ASN A 286 -20.39 -3.61 -15.85
CA ASN A 286 -21.02 -2.82 -16.91
C ASN A 286 -20.01 -2.31 -17.94
N TRP A 287 -18.99 -3.09 -18.25
CA TRP A 287 -17.91 -2.72 -19.17
C TRP A 287 -18.33 -2.72 -20.66
N GLY A 288 -19.62 -2.90 -20.96
CA GLY A 288 -20.11 -2.95 -22.34
C GLY A 288 -20.24 -4.36 -22.91
N HIS A 289 -20.31 -5.39 -22.07
CA HIS A 289 -20.34 -6.79 -22.48
C HIS A 289 -21.31 -7.07 -23.63
N ASP A 290 -22.58 -6.65 -23.52
CA ASP A 290 -23.61 -6.96 -24.51
C ASP A 290 -23.47 -6.11 -25.78
N GLU A 291 -23.00 -4.87 -25.63
CA GLU A 291 -22.78 -3.92 -26.72
C GLU A 291 -21.56 -4.31 -27.58
N LEU A 292 -20.55 -4.89 -26.95
CA LEU A 292 -19.27 -5.22 -27.57
C LEU A 292 -19.16 -6.69 -27.97
N ALA A 293 -20.27 -7.44 -28.03
CA ALA A 293 -20.24 -8.88 -28.32
C ALA A 293 -19.56 -9.24 -29.65
N TYR A 294 -19.58 -8.36 -30.63
CA TYR A 294 -18.99 -8.56 -31.96
C TYR A 294 -17.76 -7.67 -32.21
N ASP A 295 -17.16 -7.13 -31.16
CA ASP A 295 -16.01 -6.25 -31.32
C ASP A 295 -14.78 -7.03 -31.85
N PRO A 296 -14.09 -6.50 -32.88
CA PRO A 296 -12.96 -7.18 -33.51
C PRO A 296 -11.74 -7.34 -32.60
N ARG A 297 -11.71 -6.66 -31.45
CA ARG A 297 -10.64 -6.81 -30.45
C ARG A 297 -10.62 -8.18 -29.77
N TRP A 298 -11.73 -8.93 -29.80
CA TRP A 298 -11.84 -10.24 -29.14
C TRP A 298 -11.17 -11.37 -29.91
N GLU A 299 -9.92 -11.16 -30.31
CA GLU A 299 -9.12 -12.14 -31.08
C GLU A 299 -8.86 -13.45 -30.31
N TYR A 300 -8.87 -13.41 -28.97
CA TYR A 300 -8.63 -14.56 -28.08
C TYR A 300 -9.92 -15.12 -27.47
N GLY A 301 -11.05 -14.65 -27.95
CA GLY A 301 -12.38 -15.05 -27.49
C GLY A 301 -13.09 -13.94 -26.73
N PHE A 302 -14.43 -13.98 -26.79
CA PHE A 302 -15.27 -13.00 -26.14
C PHE A 302 -15.21 -13.16 -24.60
N PRO A 303 -14.83 -12.12 -23.84
CA PRO A 303 -14.75 -12.20 -22.39
C PRO A 303 -16.14 -12.35 -21.75
N ALA A 304 -16.26 -13.18 -20.71
CA ALA A 304 -17.49 -13.28 -19.95
C ALA A 304 -17.80 -11.96 -19.21
N ARG A 305 -19.05 -11.72 -18.87
CA ARG A 305 -19.49 -10.48 -18.20
C ARG A 305 -18.70 -10.13 -16.92
N ASN A 306 -18.24 -11.14 -16.20
CA ASN A 306 -17.43 -11.00 -14.98
C ASN A 306 -15.91 -11.04 -15.24
N GLU A 307 -15.48 -10.91 -16.49
CA GLU A 307 -14.08 -10.94 -16.91
C GLU A 307 -13.69 -9.63 -17.63
N SER A 308 -14.06 -8.48 -17.05
CA SER A 308 -13.68 -7.16 -17.57
C SER A 308 -12.17 -7.02 -17.76
N GLU A 309 -11.38 -7.63 -16.87
CA GLU A 309 -9.93 -7.60 -16.93
C GLU A 309 -9.39 -8.25 -18.22
N LEU A 310 -10.03 -9.31 -18.69
CA LEU A 310 -9.65 -9.96 -19.97
C LEU A 310 -10.10 -9.16 -21.20
N ALA A 311 -11.11 -8.29 -21.08
CA ALA A 311 -11.43 -7.31 -22.10
C ALA A 311 -10.32 -6.24 -22.20
N TRP A 312 -9.81 -5.74 -21.08
CA TRP A 312 -8.68 -4.82 -21.03
C TRP A 312 -7.39 -5.43 -21.59
N VAL A 313 -7.12 -6.71 -21.31
CA VAL A 313 -5.99 -7.45 -21.89
C VAL A 313 -6.07 -7.45 -23.43
N GLN A 314 -7.23 -7.78 -23.99
CA GLN A 314 -7.40 -7.84 -25.44
C GLN A 314 -7.42 -6.44 -26.08
N HIS A 315 -7.97 -5.43 -25.40
CA HIS A 315 -7.86 -4.05 -25.84
C HIS A 315 -6.38 -3.60 -25.91
N ALA A 316 -5.58 -3.88 -24.89
CA ALA A 316 -4.16 -3.54 -24.86
C ALA A 316 -3.42 -4.20 -26.02
N LEU A 317 -3.63 -5.50 -26.24
CA LEU A 317 -3.04 -6.23 -27.37
C LEU A 317 -3.46 -5.68 -28.73
N ALA A 318 -4.72 -5.25 -28.89
CA ALA A 318 -5.23 -4.66 -30.14
C ALA A 318 -4.59 -3.30 -30.45
N ARG A 319 -4.06 -2.59 -29.48
CA ARG A 319 -3.40 -1.29 -29.64
C ARG A 319 -1.88 -1.37 -29.74
N LEU A 320 -1.29 -2.57 -29.76
CA LEU A 320 0.13 -2.78 -29.92
C LEU A 320 0.52 -2.99 -31.40
N LYS A 321 1.73 -2.58 -31.74
CA LYS A 321 2.45 -3.07 -32.93
C LYS A 321 2.81 -4.55 -32.74
N ASP A 322 3.07 -5.25 -33.85
CA ASP A 322 3.65 -6.59 -33.79
C ASP A 322 4.96 -6.57 -32.99
N GLY A 323 5.10 -7.43 -32.00
CA GLY A 323 6.23 -7.46 -31.07
C GLY A 323 6.19 -6.39 -29.96
N GLY A 324 5.21 -5.50 -29.96
CA GLY A 324 5.02 -4.52 -28.90
C GLY A 324 4.61 -5.16 -27.56
N THR A 325 4.95 -4.52 -26.46
CA THR A 325 4.78 -5.05 -25.09
C THR A 325 3.65 -4.34 -24.35
N ALA A 326 2.77 -5.08 -23.68
CA ALA A 326 1.84 -4.51 -22.71
C ALA A 326 2.15 -5.02 -21.29
N VAL A 327 2.06 -4.13 -20.31
CA VAL A 327 2.17 -4.47 -18.89
C VAL A 327 0.91 -3.99 -18.19
N LEU A 328 0.14 -4.95 -17.67
CA LEU A 328 -1.13 -4.67 -17.00
C LEU A 328 -1.07 -5.10 -15.54
N LEU A 329 -1.59 -4.25 -14.66
CA LEU A 329 -1.85 -4.63 -13.27
C LEU A 329 -3.20 -5.36 -13.22
N MET A 330 -3.23 -6.54 -12.64
CA MET A 330 -4.36 -7.46 -12.67
C MET A 330 -4.71 -7.98 -11.28
N PRO A 331 -5.98 -8.22 -10.96
CA PRO A 331 -6.33 -8.94 -9.76
C PRO A 331 -5.97 -10.44 -9.91
N PRO A 332 -5.61 -11.15 -8.82
CA PRO A 332 -5.21 -12.56 -8.90
C PRO A 332 -6.31 -13.46 -9.48
N ALA A 333 -7.57 -13.08 -9.29
CA ALA A 333 -8.70 -13.82 -9.84
C ALA A 333 -8.70 -13.90 -11.38
N ALA A 334 -8.12 -12.94 -12.11
CA ALA A 334 -7.99 -13.00 -13.55
C ALA A 334 -7.12 -14.19 -14.02
N ALA A 335 -6.18 -14.62 -13.17
CA ALA A 335 -5.30 -15.74 -13.45
C ALA A 335 -5.98 -17.11 -13.28
N SER A 336 -7.06 -17.22 -12.49
CA SER A 336 -7.61 -18.51 -12.06
C SER A 336 -9.11 -18.71 -12.32
N ARG A 337 -9.91 -17.65 -12.57
CA ARG A 337 -11.36 -17.80 -12.81
C ARG A 337 -11.66 -18.75 -13.97
N ARG A 338 -12.56 -19.71 -13.78
CA ARG A 338 -12.95 -20.68 -14.82
C ARG A 338 -13.57 -20.05 -16.06
N SER A 339 -14.30 -18.93 -15.89
CA SER A 339 -14.90 -18.18 -17.01
C SER A 339 -13.86 -17.67 -18.01
N GLY A 340 -12.66 -17.30 -17.55
CA GLY A 340 -11.58 -16.79 -18.39
C GLY A 340 -10.64 -17.83 -19.00
N ARG A 341 -10.77 -19.11 -18.63
CA ARG A 341 -9.80 -20.17 -19.00
C ARG A 341 -9.53 -20.29 -20.50
N ARG A 342 -10.55 -20.13 -21.35
CA ARG A 342 -10.39 -20.24 -22.81
C ARG A 342 -9.53 -19.11 -23.36
N ILE A 343 -9.74 -17.89 -22.88
CA ILE A 343 -8.95 -16.73 -23.30
C ILE A 343 -7.51 -16.90 -22.83
N ARG A 344 -7.29 -17.32 -21.56
CA ARG A 344 -5.95 -17.59 -21.05
C ARG A 344 -5.24 -18.65 -21.87
N ALA A 345 -5.92 -19.75 -22.20
CA ALA A 345 -5.36 -20.80 -23.05
C ALA A 345 -4.96 -20.28 -24.44
N ASP A 346 -5.77 -19.41 -25.03
CA ASP A 346 -5.47 -18.84 -26.35
C ASP A 346 -4.35 -17.80 -26.30
N LEU A 347 -4.26 -17.01 -25.22
CA LEU A 347 -3.13 -16.09 -24.97
C LEU A 347 -1.81 -16.87 -24.86
N LEU A 348 -1.82 -18.02 -24.18
CA LEU A 348 -0.67 -18.92 -24.07
C LEU A 348 -0.31 -19.55 -25.41
N ARG A 349 -1.27 -20.21 -26.10
CA ARG A 349 -1.03 -20.90 -27.37
C ARG A 349 -0.47 -20.00 -28.46
N ARG A 350 -0.90 -18.73 -28.49
CA ARG A 350 -0.42 -17.74 -29.44
C ARG A 350 0.82 -16.99 -28.95
N GLY A 351 1.32 -17.28 -27.75
CA GLY A 351 2.49 -16.66 -27.17
C GLY A 351 2.30 -15.16 -26.85
N ALA A 352 1.04 -14.75 -26.66
CA ALA A 352 0.73 -13.37 -26.31
C ALA A 352 1.01 -13.07 -24.84
N LEU A 353 0.81 -14.01 -23.93
CA LEU A 353 1.18 -13.87 -22.51
C LEU A 353 2.60 -14.39 -22.30
N ARG A 354 3.46 -13.56 -21.72
CA ARG A 354 4.90 -13.81 -21.59
C ARG A 354 5.35 -14.00 -20.15
N ALA A 355 4.72 -13.27 -19.22
CA ALA A 355 5.01 -13.42 -17.81
C ALA A 355 3.80 -13.08 -16.94
N VAL A 356 3.71 -13.74 -15.80
CA VAL A 356 2.82 -13.37 -14.69
C VAL A 356 3.67 -13.22 -13.44
N VAL A 357 3.62 -12.05 -12.83
CA VAL A 357 4.38 -11.69 -11.63
C VAL A 357 3.39 -11.44 -10.50
N ALA A 358 3.40 -12.25 -9.46
CA ALA A 358 2.66 -11.98 -8.23
C ALA A 358 3.43 -10.94 -7.40
N LEU A 359 2.75 -9.86 -7.04
CA LEU A 359 3.29 -8.77 -6.23
C LEU A 359 3.03 -9.03 -4.74
N PRO A 360 3.85 -8.48 -3.84
CA PRO A 360 3.58 -8.55 -2.40
C PRO A 360 2.25 -7.88 -2.05
N VAL A 361 1.61 -8.36 -0.99
CA VAL A 361 0.50 -7.65 -0.36
C VAL A 361 0.97 -6.24 0.03
N GLY A 362 0.15 -5.23 -0.22
CA GLY A 362 0.52 -3.84 0.01
C GLY A 362 1.15 -3.12 -1.19
N ALA A 363 1.34 -3.79 -2.33
CA ALA A 363 1.97 -3.21 -3.51
C ALA A 363 1.15 -2.10 -4.17
N ALA A 364 -0.16 -2.25 -4.25
CA ALA A 364 -1.08 -1.26 -4.80
C ALA A 364 -2.51 -1.45 -4.25
N PRO A 365 -3.40 -0.45 -4.39
CA PRO A 365 -4.81 -0.62 -4.06
C PRO A 365 -5.50 -1.71 -4.91
N PRO A 366 -6.35 -2.55 -4.31
CA PRO A 366 -6.61 -2.69 -2.87
C PRO A 366 -5.44 -3.40 -2.16
N TYR A 367 -4.87 -2.73 -1.15
CA TYR A 367 -3.62 -3.15 -0.50
C TYR A 367 -3.67 -4.48 0.27
N ASN A 368 -4.83 -5.09 0.39
CA ASN A 368 -5.03 -6.34 1.14
C ASN A 368 -4.98 -7.61 0.28
N ILE A 369 -4.73 -7.48 -1.01
CA ILE A 369 -4.60 -8.63 -1.94
C ILE A 369 -3.30 -8.54 -2.74
N PRO A 370 -2.65 -9.69 -3.02
CA PRO A 370 -1.46 -9.73 -3.88
C PRO A 370 -1.88 -9.59 -5.35
N LEU A 371 -1.70 -8.40 -5.92
CA LEU A 371 -1.98 -8.15 -7.33
C LEU A 371 -0.93 -8.80 -8.22
N HIS A 372 -1.27 -9.02 -9.48
CA HIS A 372 -0.36 -9.57 -10.48
C HIS A 372 0.01 -8.53 -11.53
N LEU A 373 1.24 -8.57 -12.04
CA LEU A 373 1.60 -7.93 -13.31
C LEU A 373 1.56 -9.00 -14.41
N TRP A 374 0.80 -8.70 -15.45
CA TRP A 374 0.80 -9.50 -16.67
C TRP A 374 1.64 -8.78 -17.72
N VAL A 375 2.69 -9.45 -18.19
CA VAL A 375 3.50 -8.98 -19.30
C VAL A 375 3.07 -9.71 -20.56
N LEU A 376 2.55 -8.95 -21.50
CA LEU A 376 2.05 -9.46 -22.77
C LEU A 376 2.88 -8.91 -23.93
N ARG A 377 2.93 -9.65 -25.01
CA ARG A 377 3.55 -9.23 -26.27
C ARG A 377 2.61 -9.54 -27.41
N ARG A 378 2.36 -8.55 -28.29
CA ARG A 378 1.56 -8.83 -29.47
C ARG A 378 2.33 -9.81 -30.36
N PRO A 379 1.74 -10.98 -30.70
CA PRO A 379 2.38 -11.93 -31.59
C PRO A 379 2.69 -11.31 -32.95
N GLY A 380 3.89 -11.55 -33.44
CA GLY A 380 4.35 -11.14 -34.75
C GLY A 380 4.72 -12.32 -35.61
N ARG A 381 5.57 -12.10 -36.61
CA ARG A 381 6.08 -13.16 -37.52
C ARG A 381 7.10 -14.09 -36.86
N VAL A 382 7.58 -13.74 -35.67
CA VAL A 382 8.53 -14.57 -34.90
C VAL A 382 7.75 -15.65 -34.17
N LEU A 383 8.30 -16.88 -34.17
CA LEU A 383 7.71 -18.00 -33.42
C LEU A 383 7.47 -17.62 -31.96
N ALA A 384 6.31 -17.99 -31.44
CA ALA A 384 6.00 -17.83 -30.04
C ALA A 384 7.03 -18.57 -29.17
N GLN A 385 7.47 -17.96 -28.09
CA GLN A 385 8.28 -18.69 -27.10
C GLN A 385 7.41 -19.76 -26.44
N PRO A 386 7.95 -20.98 -26.27
CA PRO A 386 7.17 -22.11 -25.77
C PRO A 386 6.96 -22.07 -24.24
N GLU A 387 7.53 -21.10 -23.53
CA GLU A 387 7.51 -21.03 -22.07
C GLU A 387 6.91 -19.72 -21.57
N LEU A 388 6.20 -19.81 -20.42
CA LEU A 388 5.69 -18.69 -19.64
C LEU A 388 6.57 -18.48 -18.42
N LEU A 389 6.98 -17.25 -18.16
CA LEU A 389 7.66 -16.87 -16.92
C LEU A 389 6.65 -16.64 -15.79
N LEU A 390 6.85 -17.32 -14.67
CA LEU A 390 6.11 -17.11 -13.43
C LEU A 390 7.07 -16.59 -12.36
N VAL A 391 6.68 -15.50 -11.69
CA VAL A 391 7.48 -14.88 -10.60
C VAL A 391 6.57 -14.65 -9.41
N ASP A 392 7.02 -15.01 -8.20
CA ASP A 392 6.34 -14.70 -6.95
C ASP A 392 7.25 -13.85 -6.05
N THR A 393 6.82 -12.63 -5.80
CA THR A 393 7.55 -11.69 -4.95
C THR A 393 6.90 -11.50 -3.58
N GLY A 394 5.95 -12.35 -3.22
CA GLY A 394 5.21 -12.30 -1.95
C GLY A 394 6.11 -12.26 -0.72
N GLN A 395 7.27 -12.92 -0.76
CA GLN A 395 8.28 -12.92 0.31
C GLN A 395 8.87 -11.54 0.64
N PHE A 396 8.76 -10.56 -0.27
CA PHE A 396 9.23 -9.19 -0.07
C PHE A 396 8.16 -8.27 0.55
N ALA A 397 7.05 -8.84 1.02
CA ALA A 397 6.12 -8.13 1.88
C ALA A 397 6.82 -7.76 3.20
N THR A 398 6.71 -6.50 3.61
CA THR A 398 7.23 -6.07 4.91
C THR A 398 6.15 -6.17 5.98
N GLU A 399 6.53 -6.58 7.17
CA GLU A 399 5.60 -6.59 8.31
C GLU A 399 5.24 -5.15 8.72
N GLY A 400 3.94 -4.88 8.88
CA GLY A 400 3.43 -3.58 9.30
C GLY A 400 2.88 -2.73 8.15
N ARG A 401 2.78 -1.39 8.38
CA ARG A 401 2.25 -0.43 7.40
C ARG A 401 3.28 0.12 6.41
N GLY A 402 4.52 -0.35 6.46
CA GLY A 402 5.52 -0.11 5.43
C GLY A 402 5.13 -0.85 4.16
N GLY A 403 5.24 -0.23 2.99
CA GLY A 403 5.03 -0.92 1.73
C GLY A 403 6.06 -2.04 1.51
N PRO A 404 5.95 -2.81 0.40
CA PRO A 404 6.91 -3.86 0.05
C PRO A 404 8.36 -3.35 -0.04
N ASP A 405 9.32 -4.24 0.09
CA ASP A 405 10.71 -3.95 -0.29
C ASP A 405 10.81 -3.84 -1.83
N TRP A 406 10.49 -2.64 -2.32
CA TRP A 406 10.47 -2.36 -3.75
C TRP A 406 11.80 -2.55 -4.45
N ARG A 407 12.91 -2.42 -3.72
CA ARG A 407 14.23 -2.67 -4.28
C ARG A 407 14.40 -4.16 -4.60
N ALA A 408 14.11 -5.02 -3.62
CA ALA A 408 14.20 -6.46 -3.79
C ALA A 408 13.19 -6.96 -4.85
N VAL A 409 11.94 -6.47 -4.83
CA VAL A 409 10.93 -6.76 -5.84
C VAL A 409 11.44 -6.41 -7.23
N ARG A 410 11.92 -5.17 -7.44
CA ARG A 410 12.38 -4.68 -8.74
C ARG A 410 13.57 -5.47 -9.27
N GLU A 411 14.59 -5.66 -8.45
CA GLU A 411 15.79 -6.43 -8.82
C GLU A 411 15.40 -7.86 -9.24
N SER A 412 14.63 -8.56 -8.41
CA SER A 412 14.21 -9.95 -8.69
C SER A 412 13.37 -10.10 -9.95
N VAL A 413 12.39 -9.23 -10.15
CA VAL A 413 11.49 -9.28 -11.32
C VAL A 413 12.25 -8.95 -12.60
N LEU A 414 13.05 -7.88 -12.61
CA LEU A 414 13.76 -7.46 -13.82
C LEU A 414 14.86 -8.44 -14.21
N ASP A 415 15.54 -9.06 -13.25
CA ASP A 415 16.56 -10.08 -13.54
C ASP A 415 15.92 -11.35 -14.12
N ALA A 416 14.80 -11.80 -13.56
CA ALA A 416 14.07 -12.93 -14.09
C ALA A 416 13.51 -12.63 -15.50
N TRP A 417 12.90 -11.44 -15.68
CA TRP A 417 12.36 -11.01 -16.97
C TRP A 417 13.42 -10.91 -18.05
N ARG A 418 14.57 -10.26 -17.78
CA ARG A 418 15.65 -10.11 -18.75
C ARG A 418 16.25 -11.44 -19.16
N ALA A 419 16.47 -12.35 -18.21
CA ALA A 419 16.97 -13.68 -18.49
C ALA A 419 15.99 -14.46 -19.39
N HIS A 420 14.70 -14.49 -19.03
CA HIS A 420 13.66 -15.16 -19.83
C HIS A 420 13.45 -14.50 -21.19
N ASP A 421 13.38 -13.18 -21.28
CA ASP A 421 13.14 -12.49 -22.56
C ASP A 421 14.29 -12.65 -23.56
N SER A 422 15.53 -12.80 -23.07
CA SER A 422 16.72 -13.00 -23.92
C SER A 422 16.93 -14.46 -24.34
N ALA A 423 16.73 -15.41 -23.41
CA ALA A 423 17.03 -16.82 -23.62
C ALA A 423 15.79 -17.68 -24.00
N GLY A 424 14.59 -17.17 -23.74
CA GLY A 424 13.32 -17.91 -23.91
C GLY A 424 12.99 -18.85 -22.76
N THR A 425 13.89 -19.03 -21.82
CA THR A 425 13.78 -19.89 -20.64
C THR A 425 14.50 -19.25 -19.46
N LEU A 426 14.18 -19.69 -18.25
CA LEU A 426 14.84 -19.25 -17.02
C LEU A 426 15.23 -20.47 -16.18
N GLU A 427 16.47 -20.49 -15.69
CA GLU A 427 16.86 -21.43 -14.64
C GLU A 427 16.00 -21.20 -13.38
N GLU A 428 15.44 -22.28 -12.86
CA GLU A 428 14.51 -22.23 -11.74
C GLU A 428 15.17 -21.61 -10.49
N ARG A 429 14.47 -20.65 -9.91
CA ARG A 429 14.79 -20.04 -8.60
C ARG A 429 13.67 -20.42 -7.62
N PRO A 430 13.87 -21.44 -6.78
CA PRO A 430 12.83 -21.97 -5.90
C PRO A 430 12.13 -20.87 -5.08
N GLY A 431 10.80 -20.87 -5.04
CA GLY A 431 9.98 -19.90 -4.36
C GLY A 431 9.97 -18.48 -4.94
N LEU A 432 10.75 -18.21 -5.99
CA LEU A 432 10.86 -16.86 -6.56
C LEU A 432 10.46 -16.81 -8.03
N ALA A 433 11.07 -17.63 -8.89
CA ALA A 433 10.84 -17.53 -10.32
C ALA A 433 11.11 -18.85 -11.04
N ARG A 434 10.26 -19.14 -12.04
CA ARG A 434 10.38 -20.32 -12.91
C ARG A 434 9.78 -20.04 -14.28
N SER A 435 10.38 -20.55 -15.34
CA SER A 435 9.70 -20.66 -16.64
C SER A 435 9.11 -22.06 -16.82
N LEU A 436 7.89 -22.11 -17.35
CA LEU A 436 7.17 -23.36 -17.59
C LEU A 436 6.78 -23.49 -19.05
N PRO A 437 6.92 -24.70 -19.65
CA PRO A 437 6.36 -24.98 -20.95
C PRO A 437 4.86 -24.67 -20.98
N VAL A 438 4.42 -23.97 -22.01
CA VAL A 438 3.00 -23.60 -22.17
C VAL A 438 2.10 -24.84 -22.12
N ILE A 439 2.58 -25.97 -22.60
CA ILE A 439 1.80 -27.20 -22.62
C ILE A 439 1.42 -27.69 -21.22
N ASP A 440 2.28 -27.46 -20.24
CA ASP A 440 2.07 -27.88 -18.85
C ASP A 440 1.02 -27.01 -18.13
N LEU A 441 0.74 -25.82 -18.67
CA LEU A 441 -0.25 -24.87 -18.16
C LEU A 441 -1.62 -24.99 -18.83
N LEU A 442 -1.74 -25.81 -19.87
CA LEU A 442 -2.98 -26.02 -20.63
C LEU A 442 -3.83 -27.17 -20.07
N ASP A 443 -3.96 -27.21 -18.74
CA ASP A 443 -4.88 -28.09 -18.03
C ASP A 443 -6.34 -27.62 -18.13
N ASP A 444 -7.25 -28.29 -17.43
CA ASP A 444 -8.68 -27.98 -17.44
C ASP A 444 -9.01 -26.60 -16.85
N ASP A 445 -8.20 -26.08 -15.95
CA ASP A 445 -8.43 -24.79 -15.27
C ASP A 445 -7.61 -23.64 -15.89
N VAL A 446 -6.47 -23.92 -16.51
CA VAL A 446 -5.50 -22.94 -17.04
C VAL A 446 -5.19 -21.88 -15.97
N ASP A 447 -4.81 -22.36 -14.79
CA ASP A 447 -4.48 -21.49 -13.67
C ASP A 447 -3.06 -20.93 -13.84
N LEU A 448 -2.92 -19.62 -13.82
CA LEU A 448 -1.66 -18.90 -14.04
C LEU A 448 -1.14 -18.21 -12.77
N ALA A 449 -1.69 -18.55 -11.58
CA ALA A 449 -1.22 -17.99 -10.32
C ALA A 449 0.19 -18.51 -10.01
N PRO A 450 1.21 -17.64 -9.89
CA PRO A 450 2.59 -18.09 -9.69
C PRO A 450 2.79 -19.02 -8.49
N ALA A 451 2.18 -18.71 -7.35
CA ALA A 451 2.28 -19.51 -6.13
C ALA A 451 1.85 -20.99 -6.30
N ARG A 452 1.08 -21.30 -7.34
CA ARG A 452 0.62 -22.67 -7.62
C ARG A 452 1.66 -23.52 -8.35
N HIS A 453 2.56 -22.88 -9.04
CA HIS A 453 3.51 -23.52 -9.95
C HIS A 453 4.97 -23.41 -9.50
N LEU A 454 5.22 -22.57 -8.52
CA LEU A 454 6.58 -22.41 -7.98
C LEU A 454 6.78 -23.44 -6.86
N PRO A 455 7.88 -24.18 -6.89
CA PRO A 455 8.23 -25.01 -5.73
C PRO A 455 8.46 -24.09 -4.53
N PRO A 456 8.20 -24.61 -3.32
CA PRO A 456 8.52 -23.85 -2.12
C PRO A 456 9.99 -23.40 -2.15
N PRO A 457 10.34 -22.25 -1.55
CA PRO A 457 11.70 -21.79 -1.48
C PRO A 457 12.55 -22.92 -0.91
N ALA A 458 13.63 -23.27 -1.62
CA ALA A 458 14.54 -24.29 -1.13
C ALA A 458 15.07 -23.83 0.23
N ALA A 459 14.64 -24.47 1.28
CA ALA A 459 15.15 -24.26 2.62
C ALA A 459 16.57 -24.86 2.68
N ALA A 460 17.50 -24.28 1.94
CA ALA A 460 18.89 -24.73 1.92
C ALA A 460 19.51 -24.76 3.34
N ASP A 461 18.93 -24.00 4.29
CA ASP A 461 19.27 -23.96 5.70
C ASP A 461 18.06 -23.97 6.65
N GLY A 462 16.92 -24.49 6.22
CA GLY A 462 15.65 -24.38 6.98
C GLY A 462 15.77 -24.77 8.44
N ALA A 463 16.30 -25.95 8.73
CA ALA A 463 16.48 -26.43 10.10
C ALA A 463 17.58 -25.63 10.85
N GLY A 464 18.66 -25.26 10.17
CA GLY A 464 19.75 -24.46 10.76
C GLY A 464 19.30 -23.04 11.05
N ALA A 465 18.61 -22.39 10.11
CA ALA A 465 18.04 -21.05 10.29
C ALA A 465 17.02 -21.01 11.42
N LEU A 466 16.13 -22.01 11.51
CA LEU A 466 15.15 -22.12 12.60
C LEU A 466 15.82 -22.35 13.95
N THR A 467 16.91 -23.11 14.00
CA THR A 467 17.71 -23.28 15.21
C THR A 467 18.29 -21.95 15.65
N ALA A 468 18.88 -21.18 14.75
CA ALA A 468 19.40 -19.85 15.06
C ALA A 468 18.30 -18.86 15.53
N VAL A 469 17.13 -18.91 14.92
CA VAL A 469 15.96 -18.10 15.37
C VAL A 469 15.55 -18.53 16.78
N ARG A 470 15.49 -19.83 17.06
CA ARG A 470 15.15 -20.36 18.38
C ARG A 470 16.14 -19.93 19.46
N GLU A 471 17.43 -19.96 19.16
CA GLU A 471 18.48 -19.52 20.07
C GLU A 471 18.35 -18.03 20.39
N ARG A 472 18.21 -17.19 19.36
CA ARG A 472 17.99 -15.74 19.50
C ARG A 472 16.71 -15.43 20.28
N LEU A 473 15.62 -16.18 20.04
CA LEU A 473 14.40 -16.06 20.82
C LEU A 473 14.66 -16.38 22.29
N GLY A 474 15.38 -17.46 22.59
CA GLY A 474 15.73 -17.83 23.95
C GLY A 474 16.57 -16.78 24.68
N GLU A 475 17.53 -16.17 24.00
CA GLU A 475 18.32 -15.03 24.52
C GLU A 475 17.44 -13.79 24.77
N THR A 476 16.58 -13.46 23.80
CA THR A 476 15.67 -12.31 23.91
C THR A 476 14.67 -12.48 25.05
N LEU A 477 14.14 -13.70 25.26
CA LEU A 477 13.23 -14.00 26.38
C LEU A 477 13.92 -13.85 27.74
N ARG A 478 15.19 -14.29 27.87
CA ARG A 478 15.98 -14.07 29.10
C ARG A 478 16.18 -12.59 29.36
N LEU A 479 16.62 -11.83 28.34
CA LEU A 479 16.76 -10.38 28.43
C LEU A 479 15.43 -9.71 28.84
N THR A 480 14.32 -10.15 28.27
CA THR A 480 12.99 -9.63 28.60
C THR A 480 12.64 -9.89 30.07
N ALA A 481 12.97 -11.08 30.58
CA ALA A 481 12.75 -11.41 31.99
C ALA A 481 13.61 -10.52 32.92
N ASP A 482 14.86 -10.27 32.56
CA ASP A 482 15.79 -9.43 33.33
C ASP A 482 15.36 -7.95 33.33
N LEU A 483 14.74 -7.49 32.24
CA LEU A 483 14.21 -6.13 32.08
C LEU A 483 12.83 -5.94 32.70
N THR A 484 12.20 -7.00 33.26
CA THR A 484 10.85 -6.90 33.83
C THR A 484 10.79 -5.80 34.89
N PRO A 485 9.85 -4.82 34.76
CA PRO A 485 9.74 -3.75 35.72
C PRO A 485 9.42 -4.28 37.11
N PRO A 486 10.01 -3.72 38.19
CA PRO A 486 9.64 -4.08 39.54
C PRO A 486 8.17 -3.76 39.84
N PRO A 487 7.57 -4.42 40.85
CA PRO A 487 6.16 -4.17 41.23
C PRO A 487 5.86 -2.68 41.42
N ALA A 488 4.64 -2.29 41.08
CA ALA A 488 4.20 -0.91 41.25
C ALA A 488 3.91 -0.66 42.74
N ASP A 489 4.59 0.33 43.31
CA ASP A 489 4.28 0.80 44.64
C ASP A 489 3.07 1.75 44.59
N PRO A 490 2.05 1.59 45.44
CA PRO A 490 0.93 2.51 45.50
C PRO A 490 1.41 3.88 45.98
N ALA A 491 1.11 4.90 45.20
CA ALA A 491 1.38 6.28 45.56
C ALA A 491 0.09 7.14 45.48
N PRO A 492 -0.11 8.09 46.37
CA PRO A 492 -1.23 9.02 46.25
C PRO A 492 -1.09 9.79 44.92
N PRO A 493 -2.22 10.17 44.26
CA PRO A 493 -2.18 10.94 43.04
C PRO A 493 -1.41 12.24 43.22
N ALA A 494 -0.30 12.38 42.52
CA ALA A 494 0.50 13.60 42.55
C ALA A 494 -0.18 14.71 41.75
N ARG A 495 -0.32 15.88 42.33
CA ARG A 495 -0.79 17.09 41.65
C ARG A 495 0.41 18.00 41.34
N TRP A 496 0.90 17.88 40.12
CA TRP A 496 2.00 18.70 39.64
C TRP A 496 1.52 19.96 38.93
N PRO A 497 2.24 21.08 39.05
CA PRO A 497 2.07 22.20 38.14
C PRO A 497 2.46 21.74 36.73
N LEU A 498 1.60 21.99 35.77
CA LEU A 498 1.79 21.56 34.40
C LEU A 498 2.36 22.68 33.53
N THR A 499 3.04 22.28 32.46
CA THR A 499 3.46 23.14 31.35
C THR A 499 3.21 22.43 30.04
N THR A 500 3.10 23.17 28.94
CA THR A 500 2.92 22.59 27.63
C THR A 500 4.23 22.52 26.83
N VAL A 501 4.32 21.62 25.89
CA VAL A 501 5.45 21.58 24.94
C VAL A 501 5.63 22.92 24.23
N GLY A 502 4.52 23.60 23.88
CA GLY A 502 4.56 24.92 23.26
C GLY A 502 5.13 26.00 24.18
N GLU A 503 4.89 25.93 25.49
CA GLU A 503 5.49 26.85 26.48
C GLU A 503 6.98 26.59 26.67
N LEU A 504 7.38 25.30 26.74
CA LEU A 504 8.79 24.91 26.84
C LEU A 504 9.58 25.34 25.59
N ALA A 505 8.99 25.25 24.42
CA ALA A 505 9.62 25.72 23.18
C ALA A 505 9.80 27.26 23.18
N ARG A 506 8.78 28.02 23.62
CA ARG A 506 8.88 29.47 23.73
C ARG A 506 9.87 29.92 24.82
N GLY A 507 9.98 29.14 25.88
CA GLY A 507 10.93 29.36 26.97
C GLY A 507 12.36 28.91 26.66
N GLY A 508 12.64 28.35 25.50
CA GLY A 508 13.97 27.90 25.10
C GLY A 508 14.45 26.59 25.76
N ALA A 509 13.57 25.89 26.49
CA ALA A 509 13.90 24.59 27.09
C ALA A 509 13.96 23.44 26.08
N LEU A 510 13.35 23.60 24.91
CA LEU A 510 13.45 22.69 23.76
C LEU A 510 13.31 23.44 22.43
N VAL A 511 13.85 22.84 21.36
CA VAL A 511 13.65 23.29 19.99
C VAL A 511 12.69 22.32 19.31
N MET A 512 11.69 22.84 18.58
CA MET A 512 10.73 22.04 17.86
C MET A 512 10.95 22.20 16.35
N ARG A 513 11.02 21.07 15.63
CA ARG A 513 11.11 21.01 14.16
C ARG A 513 10.04 20.09 13.63
N THR A 514 9.56 20.35 12.43
CA THR A 514 8.62 19.47 11.72
C THR A 514 9.33 18.80 10.57
N GLY A 515 9.02 17.55 10.31
CA GLY A 515 9.51 16.84 9.14
C GLY A 515 8.97 17.46 7.86
N GLY A 516 9.83 17.60 6.87
CA GLY A 516 9.57 18.19 5.57
C GLY A 516 9.66 17.16 4.44
N ASN A 517 9.74 17.70 3.23
CA ASN A 517 10.00 16.94 2.01
C ASN A 517 11.47 17.06 1.56
N GLY A 518 12.26 17.82 2.31
CA GLY A 518 13.65 18.08 2.01
C GLY A 518 14.56 16.95 2.47
N GLY A 519 15.54 16.61 1.66
CA GLY A 519 16.56 15.64 1.97
C GLY A 519 17.46 15.36 0.78
N HIS A 520 18.67 14.89 1.06
CA HIS A 520 19.55 14.35 0.03
C HIS A 520 19.25 12.86 -0.14
N ALA A 521 19.25 12.35 -1.37
CA ALA A 521 19.00 10.94 -1.73
C ALA A 521 19.90 9.91 -1.02
N ARG A 522 20.93 10.35 -0.30
CA ARG A 522 21.91 9.51 0.40
C ARG A 522 21.69 9.39 1.92
N VAL A 523 20.75 10.14 2.48
CA VAL A 523 20.48 10.12 3.91
C VAL A 523 19.23 9.29 4.16
N PRO A 524 19.28 8.23 5.00
CA PRO A 524 18.10 7.45 5.34
C PRO A 524 17.08 8.34 6.05
N VAL A 525 15.80 8.10 5.79
CA VAL A 525 14.70 8.90 6.32
C VAL A 525 13.99 8.12 7.41
N LEU A 526 13.84 8.74 8.57
CA LEU A 526 13.01 8.21 9.65
C LEU A 526 11.54 8.50 9.33
N THR A 527 10.75 7.47 9.10
CA THR A 527 9.32 7.57 8.79
C THR A 527 8.46 7.47 10.05
N ASP A 528 7.19 7.87 9.95
CA ASP A 528 6.21 7.65 11.03
C ASP A 528 6.04 6.16 11.34
N HIS A 529 6.13 5.30 10.33
CA HIS A 529 6.15 3.86 10.51
C HIS A 529 7.34 3.39 11.35
N ASP A 530 8.56 3.84 11.05
CA ASP A 530 9.77 3.46 11.81
C ASP A 530 9.67 3.88 13.28
N VAL A 531 9.07 5.03 13.54
CA VAL A 531 8.83 5.51 14.91
C VAL A 531 7.81 4.63 15.62
N LEU A 532 6.71 4.24 14.96
CA LEU A 532 5.67 3.38 15.54
C LEU A 532 6.14 1.94 15.76
N ALA A 533 6.89 1.39 14.79
CA ALA A 533 7.42 0.02 14.85
C ALA A 533 8.69 -0.10 15.70
N GLY A 534 9.37 1.01 15.97
CA GLY A 534 10.67 1.01 16.65
C GLY A 534 11.82 0.48 15.79
N THR A 535 11.70 0.57 14.46
CA THR A 535 12.69 0.07 13.49
C THR A 535 13.75 1.12 13.14
N ALA A 536 14.79 0.72 12.41
CA ALA A 536 15.76 1.63 11.82
C ALA A 536 15.10 2.50 10.73
N PRO A 537 15.67 3.68 10.40
CA PRO A 537 15.17 4.53 9.33
C PRO A 537 15.12 3.77 8.00
N SER A 538 13.93 3.67 7.40
CA SER A 538 13.68 2.86 6.19
C SER A 538 13.22 3.69 4.99
N GLY A 539 12.87 4.95 5.18
CA GLY A 539 12.36 5.81 4.12
C GLY A 539 13.44 6.44 3.25
N ALA A 540 13.01 6.98 2.12
CA ALA A 540 13.78 7.86 1.25
C ALA A 540 12.98 9.13 0.97
N LEU A 541 13.62 10.27 0.92
CA LEU A 541 13.03 11.52 0.43
C LEU A 541 13.59 11.83 -0.96
N PRO A 542 12.78 12.41 -1.85
CA PRO A 542 13.28 12.90 -3.13
C PRO A 542 14.35 13.98 -2.89
N GLU A 543 15.33 14.04 -3.77
CA GLU A 543 16.29 15.13 -3.77
C GLU A 543 15.57 16.48 -3.85
N SER A 544 15.87 17.36 -2.91
CA SER A 544 15.27 18.69 -2.77
C SER A 544 16.35 19.66 -2.30
N ASP A 545 16.22 20.91 -2.73
CA ASP A 545 17.10 22.01 -2.28
C ASP A 545 16.79 22.43 -0.81
N GLU A 546 15.74 21.92 -0.20
CA GLU A 546 15.45 22.15 1.21
C GLU A 546 16.43 21.36 2.09
N GLU A 547 16.97 22.03 3.10
CA GLU A 547 17.83 21.39 4.09
C GLU A 547 17.03 20.41 4.94
N ALA A 548 17.48 19.14 4.96
CA ALA A 548 16.84 18.11 5.77
C ALA A 548 17.01 18.39 7.26
N VAL A 549 15.95 18.21 8.04
CA VAL A 549 16.05 18.18 9.48
C VAL A 549 16.66 16.85 9.90
N LEU A 550 17.91 16.87 10.35
CA LEU A 550 18.59 15.67 10.81
C LEU A 550 18.34 15.40 12.29
N THR A 551 18.19 14.13 12.62
CA THR A 551 18.05 13.64 14.00
C THR A 551 19.40 13.61 14.71
N GLU A 552 19.42 13.96 16.00
CA GLU A 552 20.58 13.87 16.89
C GLU A 552 20.26 12.96 18.10
N PRO A 553 21.28 12.37 18.73
CA PRO A 553 21.05 11.56 19.93
C PRO A 553 20.39 12.41 21.03
N GLY A 554 19.32 11.87 21.63
CA GLY A 554 18.56 12.56 22.65
C GLY A 554 17.37 13.37 22.11
N ASP A 555 17.20 13.52 20.80
CA ASP A 555 15.97 14.07 20.23
C ASP A 555 14.79 13.15 20.55
N VAL A 556 13.60 13.74 20.69
CA VAL A 556 12.34 13.03 20.88
C VAL A 556 11.47 13.23 19.64
N VAL A 557 11.12 12.15 18.95
CA VAL A 557 10.30 12.21 17.73
C VAL A 557 8.90 11.70 18.02
N VAL A 558 7.90 12.47 17.58
CA VAL A 558 6.47 12.19 17.80
C VAL A 558 5.73 12.17 16.47
N PRO A 559 5.01 11.08 16.12
CA PRO A 559 4.14 11.06 14.95
C PRO A 559 2.87 11.89 15.21
N VAL A 560 2.49 12.71 14.22
CA VAL A 560 1.29 13.56 14.32
C VAL A 560 0.03 12.91 13.74
N LEU A 561 0.17 11.79 13.03
CA LEU A 561 -0.92 10.98 12.47
C LEU A 561 -0.87 9.57 13.07
N GLY A 562 -2.04 8.92 13.19
CA GLY A 562 -2.11 7.51 13.61
C GLY A 562 -2.60 7.26 15.04
N GLY A 563 -2.94 8.30 15.82
CA GLY A 563 -3.69 8.17 17.08
C GLY A 563 -3.01 7.42 18.23
N GLY A 564 -1.73 7.05 18.09
CA GLY A 564 -0.97 6.33 19.12
C GLY A 564 -0.24 7.25 20.08
N ALA A 565 -0.19 6.87 21.35
CA ALA A 565 0.64 7.52 22.36
C ALA A 565 2.10 7.08 22.20
N VAL A 566 2.77 7.51 21.13
CA VAL A 566 4.15 7.12 20.82
C VAL A 566 5.05 8.34 20.80
N ALA A 567 6.16 8.24 21.50
CA ALA A 567 7.27 9.19 21.45
C ALA A 567 8.57 8.38 21.51
N ARG A 568 9.44 8.55 20.53
CA ARG A 568 10.70 7.81 20.41
C ARG A 568 11.88 8.72 20.73
N VAL A 569 12.74 8.27 21.64
CA VAL A 569 14.04 8.92 21.87
C VAL A 569 15.02 8.40 20.83
N ILE A 570 15.71 9.30 20.16
CA ILE A 570 16.73 8.97 19.16
C ILE A 570 18.00 8.56 19.87
N ASP A 571 18.52 7.41 19.49
CA ASP A 571 19.80 6.85 19.93
C ASP A 571 20.91 7.03 18.90
N GLY A 572 22.11 6.54 19.18
CA GLY A 572 23.24 6.63 18.26
C GLY A 572 23.05 5.89 16.93
N ALA A 573 22.23 4.83 16.92
CA ALA A 573 21.95 4.04 15.73
C ALA A 573 20.94 4.70 14.78
N THR A 574 20.08 5.56 15.30
CA THR A 574 19.02 6.26 14.55
C THR A 574 19.32 7.75 14.37
N SER A 575 20.46 8.23 14.86
CA SER A 575 20.93 9.59 14.66
C SER A 575 21.46 9.81 13.24
N GLY A 576 21.39 11.04 12.74
CA GLY A 576 21.82 11.41 11.40
C GLY A 576 20.82 11.08 10.30
N ALA A 577 19.66 10.52 10.63
CA ALA A 577 18.57 10.31 9.70
C ALA A 577 17.79 11.61 9.45
N ALA A 578 17.29 11.78 8.23
CA ALA A 578 16.39 12.88 7.91
C ALA A 578 15.00 12.63 8.52
N LEU A 579 14.35 13.65 9.02
CA LEU A 579 13.02 13.58 9.62
C LEU A 579 11.95 13.50 8.53
N GLY A 580 11.21 12.40 8.47
CA GLY A 580 10.14 12.16 7.51
C GLY A 580 8.88 13.01 7.76
N ARG A 581 7.96 12.95 6.80
CA ARG A 581 6.65 13.62 6.89
C ARG A 581 5.86 13.11 8.10
N ASN A 582 4.94 13.94 8.57
CA ASN A 582 4.06 13.62 9.71
C ASN A 582 4.79 13.35 11.03
N LEU A 583 6.06 13.74 11.14
CA LEU A 583 6.85 13.68 12.34
C LEU A 583 7.15 15.08 12.88
N VAL A 584 7.16 15.19 14.20
CA VAL A 584 7.65 16.38 14.93
C VAL A 584 8.84 15.94 15.78
N LEU A 585 9.94 16.63 15.60
CA LEU A 585 11.15 16.47 16.41
C LEU A 585 11.14 17.52 17.50
N LEU A 586 11.38 17.06 18.72
CA LEU A 586 11.57 17.85 19.92
C LEU A 586 13.00 17.64 20.39
N ARG A 587 13.83 18.67 20.33
CA ARG A 587 15.23 18.65 20.80
C ARG A 587 15.31 19.34 22.14
N PRO A 588 15.34 18.59 23.25
CA PRO A 588 15.45 19.20 24.58
C PRO A 588 16.85 19.77 24.81
N VAL A 589 16.93 20.85 25.57
CA VAL A 589 18.18 21.38 26.09
C VAL A 589 18.57 20.56 27.33
N PRO A 590 19.69 19.82 27.35
CA PRO A 590 19.99 18.85 28.42
C PRO A 590 20.14 19.44 29.81
N ALA A 591 20.42 20.76 29.88
CA ALA A 591 20.49 21.49 31.16
C ALA A 591 19.12 21.84 31.74
N ALA A 592 18.04 21.74 30.96
CA ALA A 592 16.69 22.16 31.36
C ALA A 592 15.66 21.02 31.30
N LEU A 593 15.84 20.03 30.40
CA LEU A 593 14.83 19.03 30.16
C LEU A 593 15.49 17.67 29.78
N ASP A 594 15.10 16.61 30.47
CA ASP A 594 15.56 15.26 30.21
C ASP A 594 14.76 14.62 29.06
N SER A 595 15.43 13.99 28.09
CA SER A 595 14.81 13.41 26.89
C SER A 595 13.85 12.26 27.21
N TRP A 596 14.22 11.37 28.13
CA TRP A 596 13.40 10.23 28.51
C TRP A 596 12.19 10.63 29.36
N PHE A 597 12.37 11.63 30.22
CA PHE A 597 11.27 12.25 30.92
C PHE A 597 10.25 12.87 29.96
N LEU A 598 10.74 13.62 28.95
CA LEU A 598 9.90 14.20 27.91
C LEU A 598 9.14 13.09 27.18
N ALA A 599 9.83 12.11 26.62
CA ALA A 599 9.22 11.01 25.87
C ALA A 599 8.21 10.22 26.70
N GLY A 600 8.52 9.90 27.95
CA GLY A 600 7.65 9.10 28.83
C GLY A 600 6.32 9.81 29.13
N PHE A 601 6.34 11.09 29.44
CA PHE A 601 5.10 11.84 29.67
C PHE A 601 4.29 12.07 28.40
N LEU A 602 4.95 12.24 27.25
CA LEU A 602 4.26 12.35 25.96
C LEU A 602 3.51 11.08 25.57
N ARG A 603 3.94 9.92 26.05
CA ARG A 603 3.26 8.62 25.83
C ARG A 603 2.03 8.42 26.73
N GLY A 604 1.77 9.30 27.67
CA GLY A 604 0.61 9.21 28.56
C GLY A 604 -0.73 9.30 27.82
N THR A 605 -1.61 8.30 28.00
CA THR A 605 -2.90 8.21 27.28
C THR A 605 -3.85 9.37 27.57
N ALA A 606 -3.83 9.91 28.78
CA ALA A 606 -4.64 11.08 29.14
C ALA A 606 -4.20 12.34 28.38
N ASN A 607 -2.90 12.52 28.26
CA ASN A 607 -2.28 13.64 27.55
C ASN A 607 -2.63 13.62 26.04
N ASN A 608 -2.56 12.46 25.44
CA ASN A 608 -2.92 12.26 24.02
C ASN A 608 -4.40 12.55 23.73
N ARG A 609 -5.32 12.15 24.62
CA ARG A 609 -6.75 12.45 24.44
C ARG A 609 -7.04 13.94 24.46
N GLN A 610 -6.35 14.72 25.30
CA GLN A 610 -6.55 16.16 25.39
C GLN A 610 -5.95 16.93 24.21
N ALA A 611 -4.87 16.42 23.63
CA ALA A 611 -4.17 17.08 22.52
C ALA A 611 -4.68 16.67 21.13
N SER A 612 -5.53 15.64 21.03
CA SER A 612 -6.08 15.17 19.75
C SER A 612 -7.25 16.03 19.29
N SER A 613 -7.23 16.41 18.02
CA SER A 613 -8.32 17.14 17.36
C SER A 613 -9.18 16.15 16.55
N TYR A 614 -10.48 16.13 16.83
CA TYR A 614 -11.47 15.28 16.14
C TYR A 614 -12.13 15.98 14.93
N ALA A 615 -11.51 17.02 14.40
CA ALA A 615 -12.12 17.84 13.33
C ALA A 615 -12.14 17.19 11.93
N SER A 616 -11.57 16.00 11.76
CA SER A 616 -11.55 15.27 10.48
C SER A 616 -11.52 13.75 10.70
N THR A 617 -11.74 12.97 9.67
CA THR A 617 -11.68 11.49 9.67
C THR A 617 -10.31 10.91 10.09
N ALA A 618 -9.28 11.74 10.18
CA ALA A 618 -7.96 11.38 10.73
C ALA A 618 -7.69 12.20 12.00
N THR A 619 -7.44 11.52 13.12
CA THR A 619 -7.03 12.16 14.37
C THR A 619 -5.63 12.73 14.20
N ARG A 620 -5.49 14.05 14.24
CA ARG A 620 -4.20 14.73 14.19
C ARG A 620 -3.83 15.23 15.58
N LEU A 621 -2.62 14.89 16.02
CA LEU A 621 -2.07 15.30 17.31
C LEU A 621 -1.47 16.71 17.22
N ASP A 622 -1.93 17.64 18.07
CA ASP A 622 -1.26 18.93 18.25
C ASP A 622 -0.19 18.80 19.37
N VAL A 623 1.03 18.52 18.95
CA VAL A 623 2.17 18.27 19.85
C VAL A 623 2.41 19.46 20.81
N ARG A 624 2.09 20.71 20.40
CA ARG A 624 2.28 21.90 21.23
C ARG A 624 1.39 21.92 22.47
N ARG A 625 0.26 21.23 22.44
CA ARG A 625 -0.72 21.13 23.53
C ARG A 625 -0.42 20.04 24.55
N LEU A 626 0.51 19.12 24.21
CA LEU A 626 0.91 18.08 25.14
C LEU A 626 1.49 18.68 26.41
N GLN A 627 1.11 18.11 27.54
CA GLN A 627 1.42 18.66 28.89
C GLN A 627 2.46 17.81 29.60
N LEU A 628 3.32 18.48 30.35
CA LEU A 628 4.34 17.88 31.22
C LEU A 628 4.30 18.50 32.60
N PRO A 629 4.62 17.72 33.65
CA PRO A 629 4.82 18.29 34.98
C PRO A 629 6.10 19.13 35.04
N ARG A 630 6.05 20.20 35.80
CA ARG A 630 7.23 21.04 36.12
C ARG A 630 7.95 20.41 37.29
N LEU A 631 9.03 19.70 37.03
CA LEU A 631 9.85 19.05 38.05
C LEU A 631 11.30 19.55 37.94
N PRO A 632 12.05 19.55 39.09
CA PRO A 632 13.50 19.75 39.07
C PRO A 632 14.21 18.74 38.18
N LEU A 633 15.35 19.09 37.59
CA LEU A 633 16.06 18.26 36.61
C LEU A 633 16.47 16.89 37.21
N ASP A 634 16.82 16.83 38.47
CA ASP A 634 17.18 15.57 39.14
C ASP A 634 15.99 14.61 39.26
N GLU A 635 14.79 15.16 39.53
CA GLU A 635 13.56 14.37 39.50
C GLU A 635 13.19 13.95 38.09
N GLN A 636 13.35 14.82 37.08
CA GLN A 636 13.14 14.48 35.69
C GLN A 636 14.02 13.28 35.28
N ARG A 637 15.30 13.28 35.64
CA ARG A 637 16.22 12.19 35.39
C ARG A 637 15.81 10.87 36.06
N ARG A 638 15.26 10.93 37.28
CA ARG A 638 14.75 9.74 37.96
C ARG A 638 13.55 9.13 37.21
N TYR A 639 12.59 9.95 36.79
CA TYR A 639 11.48 9.53 35.96
C TYR A 639 11.96 9.04 34.57
N GLY A 640 12.89 9.77 33.96
CA GLY A 640 13.49 9.44 32.67
C GLY A 640 14.16 8.06 32.69
N ALA A 641 14.95 7.77 33.74
CA ALA A 641 15.56 6.43 33.91
C ALA A 641 14.50 5.32 34.00
N ARG A 642 13.37 5.58 34.66
CA ARG A 642 12.27 4.61 34.77
C ARG A 642 11.56 4.43 33.43
N PHE A 643 11.27 5.51 32.70
CA PHE A 643 10.67 5.44 31.37
C PHE A 643 11.59 4.74 30.36
N ARG A 644 12.88 4.96 30.45
CA ARG A 644 13.86 4.25 29.63
C ARG A 644 13.82 2.75 29.88
N ALA A 645 13.82 2.31 31.15
CA ALA A 645 13.71 0.91 31.50
C ALA A 645 12.41 0.25 30.97
N LEU A 646 11.29 0.99 30.99
CA LEU A 646 10.03 0.53 30.41
C LEU A 646 10.11 0.41 28.89
N ASP A 647 10.78 1.35 28.22
CA ASP A 647 10.98 1.30 26.77
C ASP A 647 11.90 0.15 26.36
N ASP A 648 12.98 -0.10 27.12
CA ASP A 648 13.88 -1.23 26.89
C ASP A 648 13.15 -2.57 27.05
N PHE A 649 12.30 -2.71 28.06
CA PHE A 649 11.44 -3.86 28.26
C PHE A 649 10.45 -4.07 27.12
N GLU A 650 9.76 -3.00 26.71
CA GLU A 650 8.80 -3.04 25.59
C GLU A 650 9.48 -3.43 24.27
N ARG A 651 10.69 -2.92 24.01
CA ARG A 651 11.47 -3.30 22.82
C ARG A 651 11.85 -4.79 22.84
N ALA A 652 12.29 -5.30 23.99
CA ALA A 652 12.63 -6.71 24.16
C ALA A 652 11.40 -7.61 23.94
N LEU A 653 10.22 -7.24 24.46
CA LEU A 653 8.96 -7.96 24.23
C LEU A 653 8.57 -7.99 22.75
N ARG A 654 8.65 -6.86 22.06
CA ARG A 654 8.35 -6.80 20.62
C ARG A 654 9.31 -7.67 19.81
N GLN A 655 10.60 -7.66 20.17
CA GLN A 655 11.59 -8.50 19.52
C GLN A 655 11.34 -10.00 19.76
N ALA A 656 11.00 -10.39 20.98
CA ALA A 656 10.62 -11.76 21.30
C ALA A 656 9.37 -12.21 20.53
N GLY A 657 8.36 -11.34 20.43
CA GLY A 657 7.16 -11.59 19.63
C GLY A 657 7.49 -11.87 18.16
N ARG A 658 8.27 -11.01 17.51
CA ARG A 658 8.68 -11.20 16.11
C ARG A 658 9.46 -12.50 15.89
N LEU A 659 10.43 -12.79 16.75
CA LEU A 659 11.20 -14.04 16.66
C LEU A 659 10.33 -15.27 16.91
N GLY A 660 9.35 -15.17 17.82
CA GLY A 660 8.38 -16.24 18.08
C GLY A 660 7.49 -16.51 16.87
N GLU A 661 6.94 -15.47 16.25
CA GLU A 661 6.12 -15.58 15.03
C GLU A 661 6.95 -16.15 13.87
N GLN A 662 8.19 -15.70 13.69
CA GLN A 662 9.10 -16.21 12.67
C GLN A 662 9.39 -17.69 12.89
N LEU A 663 9.68 -18.11 14.12
CA LEU A 663 9.94 -19.50 14.46
C LEU A 663 8.71 -20.39 14.21
N VAL A 664 7.53 -19.96 14.67
CA VAL A 664 6.28 -20.72 14.50
C VAL A 664 5.96 -20.87 13.02
N ARG A 665 6.01 -19.79 12.23
CA ARG A 665 5.75 -19.83 10.79
C ARG A 665 6.76 -20.76 10.09
N GLY A 666 8.05 -20.57 10.32
CA GLY A 666 9.07 -21.40 9.69
C GLY A 666 8.99 -22.89 10.10
N MET A 667 8.54 -23.21 11.34
CA MET A 667 8.26 -24.60 11.74
C MET A 667 7.06 -25.18 11.01
N TYR A 668 5.97 -24.41 10.83
CA TYR A 668 4.82 -24.86 10.03
C TYR A 668 5.24 -25.14 8.59
N ASP A 669 5.93 -24.18 7.97
CA ASP A 669 6.38 -24.28 6.58
C ASP A 669 7.31 -25.50 6.43
N GLY A 670 8.33 -25.62 7.27
CA GLY A 670 9.29 -26.71 7.19
C GLY A 670 8.70 -28.11 7.45
N LEU A 671 7.68 -28.22 8.31
CA LEU A 671 6.95 -29.48 8.52
C LEU A 671 6.06 -29.83 7.32
N THR A 672 5.41 -28.85 6.71
CA THR A 672 4.54 -29.06 5.56
C THR A 672 5.33 -29.36 4.29
N ASP A 673 6.51 -28.75 4.13
CA ASP A 673 7.40 -28.95 2.99
C ASP A 673 8.30 -30.18 3.16
N GLY A 674 8.31 -30.81 4.34
CA GLY A 674 9.16 -31.95 4.65
C GLY A 674 10.66 -31.60 4.83
N THR A 675 11.00 -30.32 4.97
CA THR A 675 12.37 -29.84 5.23
C THR A 675 12.75 -29.89 6.71
N VAL A 676 11.75 -30.03 7.59
CA VAL A 676 11.88 -30.26 9.02
C VAL A 676 11.17 -31.56 9.38
N ALA A 677 11.86 -32.47 10.06
CA ALA A 677 11.25 -33.73 10.51
C ALA A 677 10.35 -33.49 11.74
N PRO A 678 9.17 -34.14 11.83
CA PRO A 678 8.45 -34.22 13.08
C PRO A 678 9.30 -34.98 14.08
N GLY A 679 9.77 -34.34 15.17
CA GLY A 679 10.69 -34.90 16.16
C GLY A 679 10.19 -36.17 16.85
#